data_e023c14f99915ffda63eb1e688667c7c
#
_entry.id   e023c14f99915ffda63eb1e688667c7c
#
_cell.length_a   1.000
_cell.length_b   1.000
_cell.length_c   1.000
_cell.angle_alpha   90.00
_cell.angle_beta   90.00
_cell.angle_gamma   90.00
#
_symmetry.space_group_name_H-M   'P 1'
#
loop_
_entity.id
_entity.type
_entity.pdbx_description
1 polymer ?
#
loop_
_entity_poly.entity_id
_entity_poly.type
_entity_poly.pdbx_seq_one_letter_code
_entity_poly.pdbx_strand_id
1 'polypeptide(L)'
;MRLVIAEKPSVAAALAAALGVKNKKDGYIEGGGYLISWCVGHLVELAQAAAYGEQYKKWSYDSLPILPQPWQYTVFKDRQKQFKILKDLMRRSDVSEVVNACDAGREGELIFRLVYHAAGCDKPFSRLWISSMEKSAIKKGFAELKPGKAYDALYASALCRAKADWIIGINATRLFSVLHGKTLNVGRVQTPTLKMLADRDAAITSFKKETYHIVRLDVGGAEAVSARISDAADAEALKTACEASQAVCISVRRERKTEQPPRLFDLTGLQREANRIYGYTAKQTLDLAQALYEKRLLTYPRTDSNYLTNDMGDTAVHIAALLVGKLPFMKGAAFTPDIARTLDSKKVSDHHAIIPTMELAKADLAALPESERNILTLAGARLLFAAAEPHVFDAVTAVFSCADTEFTAKGKTVLCDGWKELERRYRATLKGKPDAEGDEENERILDVPTFTEGQSFDSPAARVTAHDTQPPKPHTEASLLSAMERAGSADTDPDAERRGLGTPATRAAVIEKLVKSGFVQRKGKQLIPTKNGNNLVCVLPDTLTSPQLTAEWENALTQIARGAAEPEDFMRGIEEMARELVKAYPFLSENQKGLFKEEQTVIGKCPRCGGNVCEGRKNYYCEKKDCAFVMWKNDRFFEERKTAFTPKIAAALLNGGKAKVKKLYSPKTGKTYDGSIVLADTGGKYVNYRIELARDKELTQQA
;
A
#
# COMPACT_ATOMS: atom_id res chain seq x y z
N MET A 1 31.08 17.10 -26.24
CA MET A 1 29.78 16.41 -26.22
C MET A 1 29.04 16.75 -24.93
N ARG A 2 27.69 16.69 -24.92
CA ARG A 2 26.88 16.79 -23.71
C ARG A 2 26.50 15.39 -23.22
N LEU A 3 26.74 15.09 -21.95
CA LEU A 3 26.31 13.84 -21.31
C LEU A 3 24.96 14.07 -20.63
N VAL A 4 23.89 13.43 -21.10
CA VAL A 4 22.55 13.49 -20.55
C VAL A 4 22.32 12.25 -19.69
N ILE A 5 21.96 12.42 -18.42
CA ILE A 5 21.71 11.34 -17.47
C ILE A 5 20.24 11.35 -17.07
N ALA A 6 19.51 10.35 -17.55
CA ALA A 6 18.10 10.11 -17.20
C ALA A 6 18.00 9.23 -15.94
N GLU A 7 16.84 9.21 -15.29
CA GLU A 7 16.60 8.34 -14.16
C GLU A 7 16.44 6.87 -14.55
N LYS A 8 15.90 6.60 -15.75
CA LYS A 8 15.53 5.26 -16.22
C LYS A 8 15.88 5.05 -17.68
N PRO A 9 16.13 3.79 -18.11
CA PRO A 9 16.40 3.47 -19.51
C PRO A 9 15.31 3.91 -20.49
N SER A 10 14.04 3.82 -20.08
CA SER A 10 12.88 4.24 -20.91
C SER A 10 12.87 5.74 -21.18
N VAL A 11 13.19 6.55 -20.17
CA VAL A 11 13.32 8.01 -20.31
C VAL A 11 14.49 8.36 -21.22
N ALA A 12 15.66 7.72 -21.02
CA ALA A 12 16.83 7.90 -21.89
C ALA A 12 16.50 7.58 -23.35
N ALA A 13 15.73 6.52 -23.62
CA ALA A 13 15.29 6.16 -24.97
C ALA A 13 14.34 7.21 -25.58
N ALA A 14 13.43 7.79 -24.79
CA ALA A 14 12.53 8.86 -25.24
C ALA A 14 13.31 10.14 -25.58
N LEU A 15 14.26 10.52 -24.70
CA LEU A 15 15.15 11.66 -24.94
C LEU A 15 16.00 11.47 -26.20
N ALA A 16 16.58 10.26 -26.38
CA ALA A 16 17.35 9.93 -27.58
C ALA A 16 16.51 10.02 -28.86
N ALA A 17 15.28 9.50 -28.84
CA ALA A 17 14.37 9.58 -29.98
C ALA A 17 13.98 11.03 -30.33
N ALA A 18 13.74 11.88 -29.32
CA ALA A 18 13.39 13.28 -29.50
C ALA A 18 14.56 14.13 -30.07
N LEU A 19 15.80 13.79 -29.64
CA LEU A 19 17.04 14.47 -30.05
C LEU A 19 17.66 13.84 -31.31
N GLY A 20 17.10 12.76 -31.85
CA GLY A 20 17.61 12.09 -33.06
C GLY A 20 18.87 11.26 -32.83
N VAL A 21 19.18 10.88 -31.59
CA VAL A 21 20.35 10.06 -31.21
C VAL A 21 20.02 8.58 -31.37
N LYS A 22 20.81 7.82 -32.14
CA LYS A 22 20.44 6.46 -32.56
C LYS A 22 21.43 5.36 -32.24
N ASN A 23 22.74 5.67 -32.06
CA ASN A 23 23.78 4.66 -31.90
C ASN A 23 23.78 4.09 -30.49
N LYS A 24 23.16 2.93 -30.32
CA LYS A 24 23.08 2.23 -29.03
C LYS A 24 24.39 1.57 -28.67
N LYS A 25 24.84 1.76 -27.45
CA LYS A 25 25.99 1.14 -26.79
C LYS A 25 25.53 0.43 -25.52
N ASP A 26 26.45 -0.32 -24.88
CA ASP A 26 26.17 -0.92 -23.57
C ASP A 26 26.06 0.18 -22.50
N GLY A 27 24.85 0.40 -21.99
CA GLY A 27 24.54 1.37 -20.93
C GLY A 27 24.37 2.83 -21.39
N TYR A 28 24.46 3.16 -22.70
CA TYR A 28 24.21 4.52 -23.21
C TYR A 28 23.87 4.54 -24.70
N ILE A 29 23.45 5.71 -25.21
CA ILE A 29 23.17 5.96 -26.63
C ILE A 29 23.97 7.19 -27.06
N GLU A 30 24.63 7.14 -28.22
CA GLU A 30 25.58 8.17 -28.69
C GLU A 30 25.17 8.71 -30.06
N GLY A 31 25.39 10.01 -30.29
CA GLY A 31 25.21 10.66 -31.60
C GLY A 31 24.81 12.12 -31.49
N GLY A 32 24.97 12.87 -32.58
CA GLY A 32 24.52 14.27 -32.66
C GLY A 32 25.08 15.22 -31.61
N GLY A 33 26.30 14.95 -31.08
CA GLY A 33 26.88 15.74 -30.01
C GLY A 33 26.42 15.36 -28.59
N TYR A 34 25.61 14.28 -28.45
CA TYR A 34 25.07 13.79 -27.17
C TYR A 34 25.55 12.40 -26.85
N LEU A 35 25.74 12.16 -25.55
CA LEU A 35 25.81 10.87 -24.89
C LEU A 35 24.62 10.80 -23.95
N ILE A 36 23.70 9.86 -24.15
CA ILE A 36 22.50 9.73 -23.33
C ILE A 36 22.59 8.42 -22.55
N SER A 37 22.74 8.52 -21.25
CA SER A 37 22.82 7.38 -20.34
C SER A 37 21.73 7.50 -19.26
N TRP A 38 21.70 6.57 -18.31
CA TRP A 38 20.66 6.51 -17.31
C TRP A 38 21.14 5.94 -15.99
N CYS A 39 20.45 6.31 -14.93
CA CYS A 39 20.43 5.57 -13.68
C CYS A 39 19.44 4.38 -13.78
N VAL A 40 19.31 3.59 -12.74
CA VAL A 40 18.29 2.54 -12.59
C VAL A 40 17.57 2.81 -11.27
N GLY A 41 17.03 4.05 -11.12
CA GLY A 41 16.73 4.65 -9.84
C GLY A 41 18.03 4.94 -9.05
N HIS A 42 18.02 4.86 -7.73
CA HIS A 42 19.23 5.07 -6.93
C HIS A 42 20.34 4.08 -7.27
N LEU A 43 21.50 4.56 -7.70
CA LEU A 43 22.72 3.78 -7.85
C LEU A 43 23.60 3.88 -6.60
N VAL A 44 23.47 4.98 -5.86
CA VAL A 44 24.25 5.31 -4.67
C VAL A 44 23.28 5.54 -3.50
N GLU A 45 23.65 5.04 -2.33
CA GLU A 45 22.91 5.18 -1.07
C GLU A 45 23.82 5.63 0.07
N LEU A 46 23.22 6.09 1.18
CA LEU A 46 23.94 6.30 2.44
C LEU A 46 24.45 4.97 2.96
N ALA A 47 25.70 4.95 3.39
CA ALA A 47 26.34 3.73 3.90
C ALA A 47 25.62 3.17 5.14
N GLN A 48 25.66 1.86 5.29
CA GLN A 48 25.11 1.18 6.46
C GLN A 48 25.95 1.48 7.71
N ALA A 49 25.35 1.38 8.90
CA ALA A 49 26.03 1.68 10.16
C ALA A 49 27.37 0.99 10.33
N ALA A 50 27.52 -0.26 9.86
CA ALA A 50 28.76 -1.01 9.94
C ALA A 50 29.93 -0.37 9.17
N ALA A 51 29.68 0.55 8.23
CA ALA A 51 30.73 1.27 7.52
C ALA A 51 31.43 2.34 8.41
N TYR A 52 30.74 2.79 9.46
CA TYR A 52 31.23 3.84 10.35
C TYR A 52 32.04 3.31 11.55
N GLY A 53 32.18 2.00 11.69
CA GLY A 53 33.02 1.39 12.74
C GLY A 53 32.63 -0.04 13.10
N GLU A 54 33.58 -0.80 13.61
CA GLU A 54 33.42 -2.19 14.05
C GLU A 54 32.35 -2.31 15.16
N GLN A 55 32.29 -1.33 16.08
CA GLN A 55 31.32 -1.28 17.17
C GLN A 55 29.87 -1.29 16.68
N TYR A 56 29.61 -0.86 15.44
CA TYR A 56 28.25 -0.82 14.87
C TYR A 56 27.86 -2.12 14.14
N LYS A 57 28.75 -3.10 14.01
CA LYS A 57 28.42 -4.41 13.42
C LYS A 57 27.48 -5.21 14.33
N LYS A 58 27.74 -5.20 15.63
CA LYS A 58 26.88 -5.82 16.64
C LYS A 58 25.97 -4.75 17.24
N TRP A 59 24.69 -5.08 17.37
CA TRP A 59 23.73 -4.16 17.97
C TRP A 59 23.88 -4.19 19.49
N SER A 60 24.18 -3.07 20.08
CA SER A 60 24.27 -2.87 21.53
C SER A 60 23.74 -1.50 21.91
N TYR A 61 23.25 -1.35 23.12
CA TYR A 61 22.77 -0.08 23.64
C TYR A 61 23.88 0.97 23.70
N ASP A 62 25.07 0.58 24.17
CA ASP A 62 26.22 1.46 24.36
C ASP A 62 26.76 2.07 23.05
N SER A 63 26.36 1.52 21.91
CA SER A 63 26.73 2.06 20.61
C SER A 63 25.75 3.11 20.05
N LEU A 64 24.73 3.49 20.81
CA LEU A 64 23.69 4.44 20.42
C LEU A 64 23.87 5.79 21.12
N PRO A 65 23.48 6.91 20.49
CA PRO A 65 23.00 7.00 19.11
C PRO A 65 24.12 6.95 18.09
N ILE A 66 23.80 6.44 16.87
CA ILE A 66 24.70 6.44 15.72
C ILE A 66 24.45 7.73 14.94
N LEU A 67 25.42 8.62 14.94
CA LEU A 67 25.41 9.93 14.28
C LEU A 67 26.64 10.04 13.37
N PRO A 68 26.53 9.67 12.09
CA PRO A 68 27.66 9.61 11.16
C PRO A 68 28.28 10.98 10.87
N GLN A 69 29.61 11.09 11.03
CA GLN A 69 30.41 12.25 10.61
C GLN A 69 31.83 11.78 10.25
N PRO A 70 32.31 12.00 8.99
CA PRO A 70 31.54 12.41 7.83
C PRO A 70 30.59 11.34 7.32
N TRP A 71 29.58 11.75 6.55
CA TRP A 71 28.69 10.82 5.87
C TRP A 71 29.43 10.05 4.78
N GLN A 72 29.19 8.74 4.71
CA GLN A 72 29.73 7.85 3.70
C GLN A 72 28.63 7.37 2.75
N TYR A 73 29.00 7.09 1.52
CA TYR A 73 28.10 6.66 0.45
C TYR A 73 28.59 5.37 -0.16
N THR A 74 27.68 4.48 -0.54
CA THR A 74 27.99 3.21 -1.18
C THR A 74 27.19 3.02 -2.46
N VAL A 75 27.83 2.40 -3.47
CA VAL A 75 27.14 1.99 -4.70
C VAL A 75 26.49 0.63 -4.45
N PHE A 76 25.23 0.47 -4.83
CA PHE A 76 24.52 -0.81 -4.75
C PHE A 76 25.27 -1.91 -5.50
N LYS A 77 25.43 -3.08 -4.89
CA LYS A 77 26.24 -4.19 -5.45
C LYS A 77 25.76 -4.65 -6.82
N ASP A 78 24.45 -4.72 -7.01
CA ASP A 78 23.80 -5.13 -8.26
C ASP A 78 23.78 -4.03 -9.34
N ARG A 79 24.20 -2.81 -9.02
CA ARG A 79 24.17 -1.63 -9.92
C ARG A 79 25.56 -1.09 -10.27
N GLN A 80 26.59 -1.75 -9.82
CA GLN A 80 27.99 -1.32 -10.03
C GLN A 80 28.36 -1.18 -11.51
N LYS A 81 27.82 -2.06 -12.38
CA LYS A 81 28.09 -1.99 -13.83
C LYS A 81 27.64 -0.65 -14.40
N GLN A 82 26.39 -0.25 -14.15
CA GLN A 82 25.84 1.00 -14.68
C GLN A 82 26.51 2.22 -14.06
N PHE A 83 26.83 2.18 -12.76
CA PHE A 83 27.57 3.24 -12.10
C PHE A 83 28.96 3.44 -12.75
N LYS A 84 29.67 2.34 -13.04
CA LYS A 84 30.97 2.40 -13.73
C LYS A 84 30.86 3.05 -15.10
N ILE A 85 29.84 2.67 -15.90
CA ILE A 85 29.59 3.29 -17.22
C ILE A 85 29.39 4.80 -17.08
N LEU A 86 28.53 5.25 -16.16
CA LEU A 86 28.31 6.68 -15.92
C LEU A 86 29.60 7.40 -15.50
N LYS A 87 30.37 6.81 -14.59
CA LYS A 87 31.65 7.35 -14.14
C LYS A 87 32.66 7.49 -15.28
N ASP A 88 32.75 6.47 -16.14
CA ASP A 88 33.63 6.49 -17.30
C ASP A 88 33.20 7.54 -18.32
N LEU A 89 31.89 7.67 -18.59
CA LEU A 89 31.34 8.71 -19.46
C LEU A 89 31.58 10.13 -18.92
N MET A 90 31.42 10.35 -17.62
CA MET A 90 31.68 11.64 -16.97
C MET A 90 33.17 12.04 -17.09
N ARG A 91 34.09 11.09 -17.15
CA ARG A 91 35.55 11.31 -17.25
C ARG A 91 36.03 11.52 -18.67
N ARG A 92 35.24 11.28 -19.69
CA ARG A 92 35.63 11.50 -21.09
C ARG A 92 36.07 12.95 -21.30
N SER A 93 37.20 13.16 -21.97
CA SER A 93 37.74 14.49 -22.26
C SER A 93 36.90 15.28 -23.25
N ASP A 94 36.16 14.60 -24.13
CA ASP A 94 35.26 15.19 -25.10
C ASP A 94 33.86 15.58 -24.52
N VAL A 95 33.57 15.22 -23.27
CA VAL A 95 32.38 15.67 -22.55
C VAL A 95 32.66 16.99 -21.85
N SER A 96 31.99 18.05 -22.29
CA SER A 96 32.15 19.40 -21.74
C SER A 96 31.11 19.77 -20.67
N GLU A 97 29.95 19.14 -20.69
CA GLU A 97 28.82 19.44 -19.80
C GLU A 97 28.03 18.17 -19.51
N VAL A 98 27.45 18.07 -18.30
CA VAL A 98 26.50 17.04 -17.89
C VAL A 98 25.11 17.63 -17.78
N VAL A 99 24.09 16.95 -18.28
CA VAL A 99 22.68 17.35 -18.14
C VAL A 99 21.98 16.37 -17.20
N ASN A 100 21.52 16.87 -16.06
CA ASN A 100 20.62 16.14 -15.19
C ASN A 100 19.22 16.08 -15.83
N ALA A 101 18.84 14.94 -16.35
CA ALA A 101 17.54 14.64 -16.94
C ALA A 101 16.77 13.54 -16.14
N CYS A 102 17.06 13.43 -14.84
CA CYS A 102 16.23 12.63 -13.92
C CYS A 102 14.88 13.32 -13.71
N ASP A 103 13.94 12.60 -13.12
CA ASP A 103 12.56 13.07 -12.92
C ASP A 103 12.54 14.47 -12.22
N ALA A 104 11.56 15.29 -12.56
CA ALA A 104 11.49 16.70 -12.15
C ALA A 104 11.00 16.87 -10.70
N GLY A 105 11.80 16.44 -9.72
CA GLY A 105 11.48 16.49 -8.30
C GLY A 105 12.71 16.34 -7.41
N ARG A 106 12.50 16.41 -6.09
CA ARG A 106 13.55 16.23 -5.07
C ARG A 106 14.30 14.92 -5.24
N GLU A 107 13.59 13.84 -5.55
CA GLU A 107 14.17 12.51 -5.67
C GLU A 107 15.10 12.40 -6.88
N GLY A 108 14.66 12.90 -8.06
CA GLY A 108 15.50 12.92 -9.26
C GLY A 108 16.76 13.77 -9.10
N GLU A 109 16.67 14.89 -8.34
CA GLU A 109 17.84 15.69 -7.99
C GLU A 109 18.80 14.91 -7.10
N LEU A 110 18.29 14.20 -6.08
CA LEU A 110 19.10 13.38 -5.18
C LEU A 110 19.80 12.24 -5.93
N ILE A 111 19.07 11.50 -6.78
CA ILE A 111 19.61 10.39 -7.56
C ILE A 111 20.81 10.85 -8.41
N PHE A 112 20.61 11.95 -9.15
CA PHE A 112 21.66 12.49 -10.00
C PHE A 112 22.88 12.97 -9.18
N ARG A 113 22.65 13.80 -8.15
CA ARG A 113 23.75 14.40 -7.37
C ARG A 113 24.58 13.36 -6.62
N LEU A 114 23.96 12.33 -6.08
CA LEU A 114 24.70 11.23 -5.43
C LEU A 114 25.61 10.51 -6.41
N VAL A 115 25.17 10.26 -7.63
CA VAL A 115 25.99 9.63 -8.69
C VAL A 115 27.08 10.59 -9.14
N TYR A 116 26.77 11.85 -9.37
CA TYR A 116 27.71 12.87 -9.80
C TYR A 116 28.88 13.04 -8.80
N HIS A 117 28.55 13.17 -7.52
CA HIS A 117 29.56 13.29 -6.46
C HIS A 117 30.36 11.98 -6.24
N ALA A 118 29.70 10.82 -6.24
CA ALA A 118 30.37 9.52 -6.06
C ALA A 118 31.28 9.17 -7.26
N ALA A 119 30.98 9.66 -8.47
CA ALA A 119 31.85 9.53 -9.63
C ALA A 119 33.09 10.43 -9.56
N GLY A 120 33.10 11.44 -8.69
CA GLY A 120 34.13 12.49 -8.60
C GLY A 120 34.12 13.37 -9.86
N CYS A 121 32.93 13.75 -10.33
CA CYS A 121 32.78 14.62 -11.49
C CYS A 121 32.81 16.09 -11.04
N ASP A 122 33.57 16.93 -11.74
CA ASP A 122 33.73 18.38 -11.51
C ASP A 122 33.24 19.23 -12.68
N LYS A 123 32.73 18.59 -13.74
CA LYS A 123 32.25 19.26 -14.95
C LYS A 123 30.99 20.08 -14.66
N PRO A 124 30.79 21.22 -15.33
CA PRO A 124 29.55 21.97 -15.19
C PRO A 124 28.34 21.10 -15.56
N PHE A 125 27.24 21.29 -14.87
CA PHE A 125 26.01 20.61 -15.21
C PHE A 125 24.78 21.53 -15.22
N SER A 126 23.84 21.15 -16.07
CA SER A 126 22.55 21.82 -16.26
C SER A 126 21.42 20.87 -15.89
N ARG A 127 20.24 21.43 -15.63
CA ARG A 127 19.02 20.70 -15.27
C ARG A 127 17.98 20.78 -16.38
N LEU A 128 17.54 19.64 -16.86
CA LEU A 128 16.33 19.50 -17.66
C LEU A 128 15.12 19.30 -16.72
N TRP A 129 14.15 20.19 -16.79
CA TRP A 129 12.95 20.16 -15.95
C TRP A 129 11.71 20.02 -16.83
N ILE A 130 11.21 18.80 -16.97
CA ILE A 130 10.03 18.48 -17.80
C ILE A 130 9.17 17.43 -17.09
N SER A 131 7.85 17.57 -17.20
CA SER A 131 6.85 16.63 -16.65
C SER A 131 6.08 15.85 -17.75
N SER A 132 6.46 16.04 -19.01
CA SER A 132 5.91 15.32 -20.17
C SER A 132 7.03 14.76 -21.03
N MET A 133 6.86 13.52 -21.54
CA MET A 133 7.79 12.87 -22.46
C MET A 133 7.42 13.07 -23.94
N GLU A 134 6.48 13.97 -24.23
CA GLU A 134 6.16 14.38 -25.59
C GLU A 134 7.38 15.03 -26.25
N LYS A 135 7.56 14.76 -27.54
CA LYS A 135 8.74 15.22 -28.29
C LYS A 135 8.88 16.75 -28.30
N SER A 136 7.76 17.47 -28.31
CA SER A 136 7.71 18.93 -28.22
C SER A 136 8.20 19.44 -26.87
N ALA A 137 7.73 18.83 -25.77
CA ALA A 137 8.13 19.17 -24.41
C ALA A 137 9.62 18.92 -24.16
N ILE A 138 10.14 17.77 -24.64
CA ILE A 138 11.58 17.47 -24.56
C ILE A 138 12.42 18.52 -25.28
N LYS A 139 12.07 18.85 -26.54
CA LYS A 139 12.83 19.87 -27.31
C LYS A 139 12.81 21.24 -26.65
N LYS A 140 11.64 21.66 -26.17
CA LYS A 140 11.48 22.92 -25.43
C LYS A 140 12.35 22.90 -24.15
N GLY A 141 12.29 21.83 -23.36
CA GLY A 141 13.09 21.70 -22.15
C GLY A 141 14.59 21.77 -22.39
N PHE A 142 15.10 21.18 -23.49
CA PHE A 142 16.51 21.30 -23.88
C PHE A 142 16.90 22.71 -24.35
N ALA A 143 15.97 23.51 -24.83
CA ALA A 143 16.19 24.92 -25.15
C ALA A 143 16.18 25.81 -23.89
N GLU A 144 15.57 25.36 -22.80
CA GLU A 144 15.35 26.10 -21.55
C GLU A 144 16.12 25.50 -20.36
N LEU A 145 17.26 24.82 -20.63
CA LEU A 145 18.10 24.24 -19.56
C LEU A 145 18.53 25.31 -18.55
N LYS A 146 18.41 24.98 -17.26
CA LYS A 146 18.85 25.85 -16.17
C LYS A 146 20.17 25.38 -15.57
N PRO A 147 21.03 26.26 -15.06
CA PRO A 147 22.24 25.85 -14.34
C PRO A 147 21.90 24.97 -13.15
N GLY A 148 22.71 23.92 -12.93
CA GLY A 148 22.47 22.98 -11.83
C GLY A 148 22.43 23.64 -10.45
N LYS A 149 23.20 24.71 -10.24
CA LYS A 149 23.20 25.50 -8.99
C LYS A 149 21.82 26.04 -8.58
N ALA A 150 20.93 26.29 -9.55
CA ALA A 150 19.57 26.75 -9.25
C ALA A 150 18.74 25.73 -8.45
N TYR A 151 19.23 24.48 -8.35
CA TYR A 151 18.56 23.39 -7.64
C TYR A 151 19.33 22.89 -6.40
N ASP A 152 20.32 23.68 -5.91
CA ASP A 152 21.12 23.29 -4.74
C ASP A 152 20.26 23.19 -3.48
N ALA A 153 19.32 24.10 -3.26
CA ALA A 153 18.38 24.07 -2.14
C ALA A 153 17.45 22.84 -2.21
N LEU A 154 16.99 22.49 -3.41
CA LEU A 154 16.18 21.28 -3.63
C LEU A 154 16.98 20.00 -3.31
N TYR A 155 18.23 19.92 -3.73
CA TYR A 155 19.14 18.82 -3.38
C TYR A 155 19.39 18.74 -1.87
N ALA A 156 19.66 19.89 -1.22
CA ALA A 156 19.86 19.95 0.23
C ALA A 156 18.66 19.40 1.00
N SER A 157 17.43 19.79 0.61
CA SER A 157 16.19 19.27 1.17
C SER A 157 16.08 17.75 1.01
N ALA A 158 16.36 17.23 -0.18
CA ALA A 158 16.31 15.79 -0.45
C ALA A 158 17.34 15.00 0.37
N LEU A 159 18.56 15.52 0.49
CA LEU A 159 19.64 14.91 1.26
C LEU A 159 19.36 14.95 2.77
N CYS A 160 18.84 16.06 3.28
CA CYS A 160 18.40 16.17 4.69
C CYS A 160 17.34 15.14 5.01
N ARG A 161 16.35 14.94 4.16
CA ARG A 161 15.34 13.90 4.33
C ARG A 161 15.96 12.52 4.40
N ALA A 162 16.83 12.17 3.45
CA ALA A 162 17.48 10.86 3.41
C ALA A 162 18.30 10.59 4.69
N LYS A 163 19.07 11.60 5.16
CA LYS A 163 19.87 11.53 6.38
C LYS A 163 18.99 11.42 7.64
N ALA A 164 17.91 12.19 7.73
CA ALA A 164 16.97 12.16 8.85
C ALA A 164 16.25 10.80 8.96
N ASP A 165 15.74 10.28 7.84
CA ASP A 165 15.13 8.95 7.80
C ASP A 165 16.13 7.85 8.19
N TRP A 166 17.41 7.98 7.81
CA TRP A 166 18.48 7.07 8.20
C TRP A 166 18.76 7.15 9.72
N ILE A 167 18.98 8.37 10.27
CA ILE A 167 19.29 8.57 11.70
C ILE A 167 18.18 8.01 12.59
N ILE A 168 16.95 8.44 12.38
CA ILE A 168 15.82 8.01 13.22
C ILE A 168 15.51 6.54 13.00
N GLY A 169 15.50 6.08 11.75
CA GLY A 169 15.21 4.69 11.42
C GLY A 169 16.20 3.70 12.06
N ILE A 170 17.50 3.98 11.98
CA ILE A 170 18.52 3.05 12.51
C ILE A 170 18.59 3.08 14.03
N ASN A 171 18.56 4.28 14.63
CA ASN A 171 18.67 4.42 16.10
C ASN A 171 17.44 3.87 16.80
N ALA A 172 16.22 4.21 16.36
CA ALA A 172 15.01 3.67 16.94
C ALA A 172 14.89 2.15 16.73
N THR A 173 15.19 1.64 15.51
CA THR A 173 15.18 0.20 15.25
C THR A 173 16.12 -0.55 16.18
N ARG A 174 17.37 -0.11 16.33
CA ARG A 174 18.36 -0.78 17.16
C ARG A 174 18.03 -0.67 18.64
N LEU A 175 17.64 0.51 19.10
CA LEU A 175 17.28 0.77 20.49
C LEU A 175 16.20 -0.22 20.96
N PHE A 176 15.04 -0.19 20.33
CA PHE A 176 13.92 -1.04 20.72
C PHE A 176 14.20 -2.53 20.47
N SER A 177 14.96 -2.86 19.42
CA SER A 177 15.36 -4.26 19.18
C SER A 177 16.30 -4.82 20.27
N VAL A 178 17.27 -4.04 20.71
CA VAL A 178 18.21 -4.44 21.77
C VAL A 178 17.49 -4.59 23.10
N LEU A 179 16.65 -3.61 23.46
CA LEU A 179 15.88 -3.63 24.69
C LEU A 179 14.96 -4.85 24.80
N HIS A 180 14.29 -5.21 23.71
CA HIS A 180 13.31 -6.29 23.69
C HIS A 180 13.87 -7.66 23.25
N GLY A 181 15.14 -7.73 22.82
CA GLY A 181 15.77 -8.97 22.34
C GLY A 181 15.15 -9.55 21.06
N LYS A 182 14.46 -8.72 20.28
CA LYS A 182 13.77 -9.09 19.03
C LYS A 182 13.90 -7.97 18.00
N THR A 183 14.07 -8.29 16.72
CA THR A 183 14.12 -7.27 15.66
C THR A 183 12.81 -6.52 15.57
N LEU A 184 12.82 -5.25 15.90
CA LEU A 184 11.69 -4.32 15.88
C LEU A 184 11.99 -3.20 14.89
N ASN A 185 11.49 -3.31 13.66
CA ASN A 185 11.68 -2.30 12.64
C ASN A 185 10.83 -1.06 12.93
N VAL A 186 11.48 0.07 13.12
CA VAL A 186 10.86 1.37 13.36
C VAL A 186 11.16 2.31 12.21
N GLY A 187 10.24 3.20 11.86
CA GLY A 187 10.45 4.18 10.81
C GLY A 187 9.29 5.17 10.71
N ARG A 188 9.61 6.40 10.33
CA ARG A 188 8.73 7.57 10.31
C ARG A 188 7.39 7.35 9.56
N VAL A 189 7.38 6.54 8.51
CA VAL A 189 6.15 6.21 7.74
C VAL A 189 5.56 4.88 8.21
N GLN A 190 6.42 3.88 8.42
CA GLN A 190 6.01 2.52 8.76
C GLN A 190 5.28 2.44 10.10
N THR A 191 5.77 3.14 11.11
CA THR A 191 5.25 3.07 12.48
C THR A 191 3.88 3.74 12.62
N PRO A 192 3.66 4.98 12.11
CA PRO A 192 2.32 5.57 12.11
C PRO A 192 1.30 4.76 11.29
N THR A 193 1.74 4.13 10.19
CA THR A 193 0.87 3.23 9.40
C THR A 193 0.43 2.02 10.24
N LEU A 194 1.35 1.43 11.03
CA LEU A 194 1.02 0.35 11.96
C LEU A 194 0.06 0.81 13.06
N LYS A 195 0.27 2.04 13.59
CA LYS A 195 -0.61 2.66 14.59
C LYS A 195 -2.04 2.78 14.09
N MET A 196 -2.25 3.20 12.84
CA MET A 196 -3.60 3.28 12.24
C MET A 196 -4.32 1.93 12.25
N LEU A 197 -3.59 0.84 11.98
CA LEU A 197 -4.14 -0.51 12.03
C LEU A 197 -4.45 -0.94 13.46
N ALA A 198 -3.56 -0.64 14.40
CA ALA A 198 -3.73 -0.97 15.82
C ALA A 198 -4.92 -0.20 16.43
N ASP A 199 -5.06 1.09 16.14
CA ASP A 199 -6.18 1.90 16.61
C ASP A 199 -7.52 1.40 16.05
N ARG A 200 -7.54 0.99 14.79
CA ARG A 200 -8.73 0.39 14.16
C ARG A 200 -9.10 -0.93 14.84
N ASP A 201 -8.12 -1.78 15.13
CA ASP A 201 -8.31 -3.06 15.81
C ASP A 201 -8.82 -2.86 17.25
N ALA A 202 -8.24 -1.89 17.96
CA ALA A 202 -8.70 -1.48 19.30
C ALA A 202 -10.14 -0.96 19.28
N ALA A 203 -10.49 -0.11 18.32
CA ALA A 203 -11.85 0.39 18.15
C ALA A 203 -12.88 -0.72 17.85
N ILE A 204 -12.48 -1.74 17.08
CA ILE A 204 -13.31 -2.92 16.82
C ILE A 204 -13.48 -3.76 18.09
N THR A 205 -12.39 -4.01 18.80
CA THR A 205 -12.38 -4.87 20.00
C THR A 205 -13.15 -4.25 21.17
N SER A 206 -13.05 -2.91 21.34
CA SER A 206 -13.74 -2.17 22.40
C SER A 206 -15.18 -1.77 22.05
N PHE A 207 -15.62 -2.05 20.81
CA PHE A 207 -16.93 -1.65 20.35
C PHE A 207 -18.05 -2.32 21.17
N LYS A 208 -18.96 -1.49 21.66
CA LYS A 208 -20.18 -1.95 22.31
C LYS A 208 -21.35 -1.80 21.34
N LYS A 209 -21.96 -2.93 21.05
CA LYS A 209 -23.15 -2.96 20.20
C LYS A 209 -24.33 -2.35 20.96
N GLU A 210 -25.04 -1.42 20.29
CA GLU A 210 -26.26 -0.81 20.79
C GLU A 210 -27.38 -1.09 19.79
N THR A 211 -28.55 -1.50 20.28
CA THR A 211 -29.72 -1.68 19.46
C THR A 211 -30.53 -0.39 19.46
N TYR A 212 -31.02 0.01 18.32
CA TYR A 212 -31.95 1.14 18.15
C TYR A 212 -33.08 0.77 17.19
N HIS A 213 -34.17 1.50 17.28
CA HIS A 213 -35.39 1.28 16.51
C HIS A 213 -35.65 2.47 15.59
N ILE A 214 -36.25 2.21 14.44
CA ILE A 214 -36.72 3.22 13.49
C ILE A 214 -38.16 2.89 13.16
N VAL A 215 -39.03 3.87 13.31
CA VAL A 215 -40.40 3.80 12.82
C VAL A 215 -40.44 4.28 11.38
N ARG A 216 -41.09 3.52 10.51
CA ARG A 216 -41.20 3.77 9.09
C ARG A 216 -42.67 3.92 8.74
N LEU A 217 -43.01 5.02 8.05
CA LEU A 217 -44.37 5.31 7.58
C LEU A 217 -44.45 5.14 6.07
N ASP A 218 -45.52 4.55 5.58
CA ASP A 218 -45.88 4.60 4.17
C ASP A 218 -46.64 5.89 3.89
N VAL A 219 -46.07 6.74 3.04
CA VAL A 219 -46.66 8.03 2.65
C VAL A 219 -46.89 8.04 1.13
N GLY A 220 -47.87 7.24 0.71
CA GLY A 220 -48.27 7.17 -0.70
C GLY A 220 -47.31 6.39 -1.58
N GLY A 221 -46.77 5.29 -1.07
CA GLY A 221 -45.82 4.41 -1.74
C GLY A 221 -44.35 4.81 -1.56
N ALA A 222 -44.08 5.91 -0.83
CA ALA A 222 -42.76 6.26 -0.37
C ALA A 222 -42.64 6.00 1.14
N GLU A 223 -41.43 5.69 1.59
CA GLU A 223 -41.14 5.42 3.00
C GLU A 223 -40.53 6.65 3.68
N ALA A 224 -41.21 7.18 4.72
CA ALA A 224 -40.66 8.20 5.60
C ALA A 224 -40.17 7.55 6.91
N VAL A 225 -39.00 7.96 7.40
CA VAL A 225 -38.33 7.35 8.56
C VAL A 225 -38.16 8.33 9.71
N SER A 226 -38.38 7.84 10.95
CA SER A 226 -38.14 8.61 12.18
C SER A 226 -36.62 8.78 12.45
N ALA A 227 -36.27 9.60 13.44
CA ALA A 227 -34.98 9.53 14.12
C ALA A 227 -34.81 8.17 14.82
N ARG A 228 -33.59 7.89 15.29
CA ARG A 228 -33.27 6.67 16.06
C ARG A 228 -33.94 6.73 17.43
N ILE A 229 -34.60 5.65 17.83
CA ILE A 229 -35.26 5.47 19.12
C ILE A 229 -34.55 4.36 19.86
N SER A 230 -34.09 4.61 21.09
CA SER A 230 -33.32 3.64 21.87
C SER A 230 -34.21 2.53 22.45
N ASP A 231 -35.41 2.86 22.89
CA ASP A 231 -36.35 1.95 23.55
C ASP A 231 -37.34 1.34 22.54
N ALA A 232 -37.55 0.04 22.64
CA ALA A 232 -38.47 -0.69 21.76
C ALA A 232 -39.94 -0.35 22.08
N ALA A 233 -40.28 -0.09 23.35
CA ALA A 233 -41.66 0.24 23.75
C ALA A 233 -42.03 1.64 23.26
N ASP A 234 -41.09 2.60 23.31
CA ASP A 234 -41.32 3.95 22.77
C ASP A 234 -41.51 3.89 21.24
N ALA A 235 -40.79 3.04 20.54
CA ALA A 235 -40.93 2.86 19.10
C ALA A 235 -42.31 2.25 18.73
N GLU A 236 -42.77 1.24 19.48
CA GLU A 236 -44.11 0.64 19.27
C GLU A 236 -45.25 1.60 19.66
N ALA A 237 -45.06 2.40 20.73
CA ALA A 237 -46.00 3.44 21.10
C ALA A 237 -46.14 4.51 20.02
N LEU A 238 -45.01 4.98 19.48
CA LEU A 238 -44.99 5.94 18.36
C LEU A 238 -45.65 5.36 17.11
N LYS A 239 -45.38 4.11 16.76
CA LYS A 239 -46.04 3.43 15.64
C LYS A 239 -47.55 3.43 15.81
N THR A 240 -48.05 3.02 16.98
CA THR A 240 -49.48 2.96 17.28
C THR A 240 -50.13 4.36 17.21
N ALA A 241 -49.43 5.38 17.72
CA ALA A 241 -49.88 6.75 17.65
C ALA A 241 -49.95 7.26 16.19
N CYS A 242 -48.98 6.89 15.36
CA CYS A 242 -48.97 7.27 13.94
C CYS A 242 -50.10 6.60 13.14
N GLU A 243 -50.37 5.31 13.42
CA GLU A 243 -51.47 4.59 12.76
C GLU A 243 -52.86 5.17 13.09
N ALA A 244 -53.00 5.85 14.24
CA ALA A 244 -54.21 6.55 14.69
C ALA A 244 -54.24 8.04 14.29
N SER A 245 -53.18 8.55 13.66
CA SER A 245 -53.01 9.98 13.35
C SER A 245 -52.91 10.21 11.85
N GLN A 246 -52.89 11.49 11.47
CA GLN A 246 -52.62 11.92 10.10
C GLN A 246 -51.14 12.29 9.95
N ALA A 247 -50.48 11.84 8.89
CA ALA A 247 -49.16 12.32 8.52
C ALA A 247 -49.28 13.50 7.54
N VAL A 248 -48.77 14.65 7.92
CA VAL A 248 -48.84 15.88 7.12
C VAL A 248 -47.46 16.26 6.62
N CYS A 249 -47.31 16.47 5.33
CA CYS A 249 -46.08 16.97 4.74
C CYS A 249 -45.84 18.43 5.14
N ILE A 250 -44.89 18.71 5.99
CA ILE A 250 -44.59 20.05 6.53
C ILE A 250 -43.50 20.78 5.75
N SER A 251 -42.67 20.09 5.00
CA SER A 251 -41.71 20.73 4.09
C SER A 251 -41.27 19.82 2.97
N VAL A 252 -40.97 20.40 1.80
CA VAL A 252 -40.41 19.71 0.65
C VAL A 252 -39.24 20.52 0.10
N ARG A 253 -38.04 19.98 0.25
CA ARG A 253 -36.85 20.57 -0.33
C ARG A 253 -36.43 19.79 -1.57
N ARG A 254 -36.29 20.48 -2.68
CA ARG A 254 -35.77 19.95 -3.94
C ARG A 254 -34.44 20.65 -4.26
N GLU A 255 -33.40 19.87 -4.52
CA GLU A 255 -32.10 20.41 -4.79
C GLU A 255 -31.48 19.69 -5.98
N ARG A 256 -31.10 20.44 -7.01
CA ARG A 256 -30.36 19.89 -8.13
C ARG A 256 -28.94 19.65 -7.71
N LYS A 257 -28.49 18.39 -7.79
CA LYS A 257 -27.13 17.95 -7.49
C LYS A 257 -26.42 17.49 -8.75
N THR A 258 -25.15 17.88 -8.83
CA THR A 258 -24.27 17.49 -9.92
C THR A 258 -23.07 16.75 -9.34
N GLU A 259 -22.94 15.47 -9.64
CA GLU A 259 -21.77 14.69 -9.30
C GLU A 259 -20.78 14.71 -10.48
N GLN A 260 -19.64 15.36 -10.26
CA GLN A 260 -18.61 15.47 -11.29
C GLN A 260 -18.01 14.10 -11.63
N PRO A 261 -17.57 13.90 -12.88
CA PRO A 261 -16.82 12.71 -13.26
C PRO A 261 -15.60 12.49 -12.36
N PRO A 262 -15.22 11.23 -12.10
CA PRO A 262 -14.04 10.95 -11.30
C PRO A 262 -12.78 11.42 -12.04
N ARG A 263 -11.78 11.89 -11.29
CA ARG A 263 -10.49 12.25 -11.87
C ARG A 263 -9.76 11.02 -12.40
N LEU A 264 -8.76 11.24 -13.25
CA LEU A 264 -7.86 10.18 -13.71
C LEU A 264 -7.14 9.52 -12.52
N PHE A 265 -6.55 8.37 -12.77
CA PHE A 265 -5.78 7.70 -11.72
C PHE A 265 -4.39 8.30 -11.54
N ASP A 266 -4.08 8.61 -10.28
CA ASP A 266 -2.74 8.48 -9.73
C ASP A 266 -2.49 7.03 -9.33
N LEU A 267 -1.29 6.71 -8.83
CA LEU A 267 -0.99 5.35 -8.40
C LEU A 267 -1.85 4.90 -7.22
N THR A 268 -2.09 5.77 -6.23
CA THR A 268 -2.89 5.44 -5.05
C THR A 268 -4.34 5.13 -5.44
N GLY A 269 -4.93 5.94 -6.30
CA GLY A 269 -6.28 5.73 -6.83
C GLY A 269 -6.41 4.42 -7.60
N LEU A 270 -5.43 4.12 -8.47
CA LEU A 270 -5.39 2.85 -9.19
C LEU A 270 -5.27 1.64 -8.25
N GLN A 271 -4.39 1.71 -7.24
CA GLN A 271 -4.22 0.66 -6.25
C GLN A 271 -5.48 0.43 -5.43
N ARG A 272 -6.16 1.50 -4.99
CA ARG A 272 -7.41 1.42 -4.23
C ARG A 272 -8.51 0.75 -5.04
N GLU A 273 -8.70 1.16 -6.29
CA GLU A 273 -9.75 0.61 -7.14
C GLU A 273 -9.45 -0.84 -7.56
N ALA A 274 -8.21 -1.17 -7.88
CA ALA A 274 -7.79 -2.53 -8.17
C ALA A 274 -7.95 -3.48 -6.96
N ASN A 275 -7.68 -2.99 -5.74
CA ASN A 275 -7.93 -3.75 -4.51
C ASN A 275 -9.43 -3.97 -4.29
N ARG A 276 -10.26 -2.92 -4.51
CA ARG A 276 -11.71 -2.99 -4.36
C ARG A 276 -12.32 -4.01 -5.34
N ILE A 277 -12.00 -3.90 -6.63
CA ILE A 277 -12.62 -4.71 -7.68
C ILE A 277 -12.01 -6.11 -7.75
N TYR A 278 -10.68 -6.20 -7.79
CA TYR A 278 -9.98 -7.45 -8.09
C TYR A 278 -9.33 -8.11 -6.87
N GLY A 279 -9.31 -7.44 -5.72
CA GLY A 279 -8.59 -7.91 -4.53
C GLY A 279 -7.08 -7.87 -4.66
N TYR A 280 -6.53 -7.17 -5.65
CA TYR A 280 -5.08 -7.04 -5.82
C TYR A 280 -4.48 -6.22 -4.68
N THR A 281 -3.32 -6.64 -4.20
CA THR A 281 -2.55 -5.82 -3.26
C THR A 281 -2.00 -4.57 -3.96
N ALA A 282 -1.66 -3.55 -3.18
CA ALA A 282 -1.02 -2.34 -3.71
C ALA A 282 0.28 -2.67 -4.45
N LYS A 283 1.05 -3.63 -3.93
CA LYS A 283 2.28 -4.12 -4.57
C LYS A 283 2.00 -4.82 -5.90
N GLN A 284 1.03 -5.75 -5.94
CA GLN A 284 0.63 -6.43 -7.18
C GLN A 284 0.17 -5.43 -8.23
N THR A 285 -0.66 -4.46 -7.84
CA THR A 285 -1.14 -3.42 -8.77
C THR A 285 0.02 -2.61 -9.34
N LEU A 286 0.98 -2.20 -8.50
CA LEU A 286 2.18 -1.48 -8.96
C LEU A 286 3.02 -2.33 -9.92
N ASP A 287 3.24 -3.61 -9.61
CA ASP A 287 4.04 -4.50 -10.46
C ASP A 287 3.37 -4.72 -11.83
N LEU A 288 2.05 -4.89 -11.86
CA LEU A 288 1.28 -5.03 -13.10
C LEU A 288 1.31 -3.75 -13.92
N ALA A 289 1.11 -2.60 -13.28
CA ALA A 289 1.19 -1.30 -13.96
C ALA A 289 2.60 -1.02 -14.49
N GLN A 290 3.64 -1.40 -13.75
CA GLN A 290 5.03 -1.30 -14.19
C GLN A 290 5.30 -2.21 -15.41
N ALA A 291 4.81 -3.44 -15.41
CA ALA A 291 4.93 -4.35 -16.56
C ALA A 291 4.24 -3.81 -17.82
N LEU A 292 3.06 -3.20 -17.67
CA LEU A 292 2.35 -2.53 -18.75
C LEU A 292 3.09 -1.29 -19.28
N TYR A 293 3.71 -0.51 -18.38
CA TYR A 293 4.56 0.61 -18.75
C TYR A 293 5.78 0.16 -19.58
N GLU A 294 6.45 -0.91 -19.15
CA GLU A 294 7.59 -1.48 -19.88
C GLU A 294 7.21 -2.02 -21.27
N LYS A 295 5.98 -2.53 -21.41
CA LYS A 295 5.35 -2.89 -22.68
C LYS A 295 4.87 -1.66 -23.48
N ARG A 296 5.01 -0.46 -22.94
CA ARG A 296 4.54 0.81 -23.51
C ARG A 296 3.02 0.89 -23.68
N LEU A 297 2.24 0.10 -22.96
CA LEU A 297 0.79 0.11 -23.00
C LEU A 297 0.15 1.05 -22.00
N LEU A 298 0.88 1.44 -20.97
CA LEU A 298 0.45 2.37 -19.91
C LEU A 298 1.50 3.46 -19.74
N THR A 299 1.09 4.64 -19.32
CA THR A 299 1.99 5.72 -18.92
C THR A 299 2.69 5.39 -17.61
N TYR A 300 3.68 6.19 -17.18
CA TYR A 300 4.47 5.90 -15.99
C TYR A 300 3.58 5.80 -14.74
N PRO A 301 3.61 4.66 -14.01
CA PRO A 301 2.62 4.41 -12.98
C PRO A 301 2.90 5.10 -11.64
N ARG A 302 4.14 5.55 -11.37
CA ARG A 302 4.48 6.15 -10.07
C ARG A 302 4.26 7.66 -10.10
N THR A 303 3.03 8.07 -10.20
CA THR A 303 2.59 9.47 -10.22
C THR A 303 1.60 9.74 -9.08
N ASP A 304 1.57 10.96 -8.62
CA ASP A 304 0.59 11.51 -7.68
C ASP A 304 -0.42 12.44 -8.37
N SER A 305 -0.25 12.68 -9.68
CA SER A 305 -1.15 13.55 -10.44
C SER A 305 -2.38 12.79 -10.96
N ASN A 306 -3.52 13.47 -10.87
CA ASN A 306 -4.80 13.03 -11.44
C ASN A 306 -5.15 13.79 -12.73
N TYR A 307 -4.18 14.52 -13.31
CA TYR A 307 -4.35 15.34 -14.51
C TYR A 307 -3.31 15.01 -15.56
N LEU A 308 -3.63 15.35 -16.81
CA LEU A 308 -2.71 15.37 -17.94
C LEU A 308 -2.17 16.79 -18.15
N THR A 309 -1.03 16.90 -18.80
CA THR A 309 -0.52 18.19 -19.28
C THR A 309 -1.33 18.66 -20.50
N ASN A 310 -1.40 19.99 -20.70
CA ASN A 310 -2.23 20.57 -21.75
C ASN A 310 -1.81 20.15 -23.17
N ASP A 311 -0.52 19.84 -23.36
CA ASP A 311 0.02 19.35 -24.64
C ASP A 311 -0.42 17.91 -24.98
N MET A 312 -1.03 17.18 -24.05
CA MET A 312 -1.54 15.82 -24.27
C MET A 312 -2.99 15.79 -24.76
N GLY A 313 -3.64 16.92 -24.97
CA GLY A 313 -5.05 16.99 -25.33
C GLY A 313 -5.40 16.12 -26.54
N ASP A 314 -4.73 16.34 -27.68
CA ASP A 314 -4.97 15.58 -28.92
C ASP A 314 -4.66 14.09 -28.76
N THR A 315 -3.56 13.76 -28.07
CA THR A 315 -3.19 12.37 -27.77
C THR A 315 -4.27 11.67 -26.94
N ALA A 316 -4.81 12.34 -25.92
CA ALA A 316 -5.86 11.78 -25.07
C ALA A 316 -7.19 11.57 -25.81
N VAL A 317 -7.56 12.46 -26.74
CA VAL A 317 -8.73 12.29 -27.61
C VAL A 317 -8.58 11.03 -28.46
N HIS A 318 -7.43 10.83 -29.09
CA HIS A 318 -7.17 9.63 -29.90
C HIS A 318 -7.18 8.34 -29.06
N ILE A 319 -6.60 8.37 -27.85
CA ILE A 319 -6.65 7.22 -26.93
C ILE A 319 -8.10 6.92 -26.52
N ALA A 320 -8.91 7.93 -26.20
CA ALA A 320 -10.32 7.73 -25.87
C ALA A 320 -11.08 7.08 -27.02
N ALA A 321 -10.85 7.52 -28.26
CA ALA A 321 -11.46 6.92 -29.45
C ALA A 321 -11.06 5.44 -29.63
N LEU A 322 -9.77 5.10 -29.42
CA LEU A 322 -9.30 3.70 -29.46
C LEU A 322 -9.98 2.85 -28.38
N LEU A 323 -10.16 3.39 -27.17
CA LEU A 323 -10.80 2.69 -26.05
C LEU A 323 -12.28 2.41 -26.33
N VAL A 324 -13.00 3.37 -26.89
CA VAL A 324 -14.41 3.20 -27.32
C VAL A 324 -14.53 2.02 -28.30
N GLY A 325 -13.59 1.89 -29.23
CA GLY A 325 -13.60 0.78 -30.23
C GLY A 325 -13.17 -0.57 -29.65
N LYS A 326 -12.33 -0.59 -28.59
CA LYS A 326 -11.71 -1.83 -28.09
C LYS A 326 -12.38 -2.39 -26.82
N LEU A 327 -13.01 -1.55 -25.99
CA LEU A 327 -13.58 -2.00 -24.72
C LEU A 327 -15.01 -2.49 -24.89
N PRO A 328 -15.32 -3.76 -24.51
CA PRO A 328 -16.63 -4.37 -24.75
C PRO A 328 -17.81 -3.61 -24.15
N PHE A 329 -17.64 -2.98 -22.99
CA PHE A 329 -18.71 -2.24 -22.31
C PHE A 329 -19.09 -0.94 -23.03
N MET A 330 -18.27 -0.45 -23.95
CA MET A 330 -18.55 0.72 -24.77
C MET A 330 -19.42 0.41 -26.01
N LYS A 331 -19.63 -0.87 -26.34
CA LYS A 331 -20.43 -1.26 -27.51
C LYS A 331 -21.85 -0.71 -27.39
N GLY A 332 -22.25 0.14 -28.35
CA GLY A 332 -23.56 0.80 -28.35
C GLY A 332 -23.75 1.91 -27.34
N ALA A 333 -22.69 2.38 -26.66
CA ALA A 333 -22.75 3.55 -25.82
C ALA A 333 -22.68 4.82 -26.67
N ALA A 334 -23.61 5.76 -26.45
CA ALA A 334 -23.46 7.12 -26.96
C ALA A 334 -22.45 7.84 -26.06
N PHE A 335 -21.29 8.23 -26.61
CA PHE A 335 -20.24 8.84 -25.84
C PHE A 335 -19.45 9.86 -26.66
N THR A 336 -19.39 11.08 -26.17
CA THR A 336 -18.55 12.17 -26.69
C THR A 336 -17.60 12.60 -25.60
N PRO A 337 -16.27 12.38 -25.71
CA PRO A 337 -15.34 12.68 -24.65
C PRO A 337 -15.08 14.19 -24.52
N ASP A 338 -15.21 14.72 -23.30
CA ASP A 338 -14.72 16.05 -22.90
C ASP A 338 -13.35 15.91 -22.22
N ILE A 339 -12.31 15.80 -23.03
CA ILE A 339 -10.93 15.65 -22.55
C ILE A 339 -10.43 16.91 -21.81
N ALA A 340 -10.97 18.09 -22.12
CA ALA A 340 -10.52 19.34 -21.49
C ALA A 340 -10.58 19.30 -19.96
N ARG A 341 -11.54 18.56 -19.39
CA ARG A 341 -11.66 18.36 -17.93
C ARG A 341 -10.48 17.63 -17.30
N THR A 342 -9.75 16.86 -18.09
CA THR A 342 -8.62 16.05 -17.62
C THR A 342 -7.29 16.78 -17.71
N LEU A 343 -7.27 17.98 -18.32
CA LEU A 343 -6.05 18.74 -18.60
C LEU A 343 -5.84 19.85 -17.56
N ASP A 344 -4.70 19.84 -16.89
CA ASP A 344 -4.25 20.95 -16.07
C ASP A 344 -2.74 20.80 -15.79
N SER A 345 -1.91 21.42 -16.63
CA SER A 345 -0.43 21.36 -16.46
C SER A 345 0.06 21.89 -15.12
N LYS A 346 -0.69 22.76 -14.43
CA LYS A 346 -0.30 23.30 -13.13
C LYS A 346 -0.45 22.29 -12.00
N LYS A 347 -1.26 21.25 -12.20
CA LYS A 347 -1.52 20.14 -11.26
C LYS A 347 -0.76 18.87 -11.60
N VAL A 348 0.17 18.95 -12.53
CA VAL A 348 1.10 17.88 -12.87
C VAL A 348 2.44 18.23 -12.26
N SER A 349 2.91 17.39 -11.33
CA SER A 349 4.22 17.50 -10.70
C SER A 349 5.31 16.87 -11.60
N ASP A 350 5.84 15.73 -11.21
CA ASP A 350 6.89 15.01 -11.92
C ASP A 350 6.35 14.25 -13.15
N HIS A 351 5.15 13.68 -13.02
CA HIS A 351 4.49 12.86 -14.03
C HIS A 351 2.98 13.12 -14.05
N HIS A 352 2.41 13.06 -15.24
CA HIS A 352 0.95 13.15 -15.42
C HIS A 352 0.24 11.84 -14.99
N ALA A 353 -1.08 11.87 -14.96
CA ALA A 353 -1.93 10.75 -14.57
C ALA A 353 -1.69 9.47 -15.40
N ILE A 354 -2.11 8.34 -14.83
CA ILE A 354 -2.00 7.03 -15.45
C ILE A 354 -3.10 6.84 -16.49
N ILE A 355 -2.72 6.70 -17.76
CA ILE A 355 -3.60 6.41 -18.88
C ILE A 355 -2.97 5.36 -19.82
N PRO A 356 -3.76 4.63 -20.62
CA PRO A 356 -3.23 3.86 -21.74
C PRO A 356 -2.47 4.75 -22.74
N THR A 357 -1.62 4.16 -23.58
CA THR A 357 -0.86 4.86 -24.60
C THR A 357 -1.39 4.59 -25.99
N MET A 358 -0.89 5.31 -27.00
CA MET A 358 -1.21 5.09 -28.41
C MET A 358 -0.80 3.69 -28.94
N GLU A 359 0.13 2.99 -28.26
CA GLU A 359 0.50 1.61 -28.61
C GLU A 359 -0.67 0.62 -28.43
N LEU A 360 -1.71 1.03 -27.70
CA LEU A 360 -2.98 0.30 -27.60
C LEU A 360 -3.60 0.00 -28.97
N ALA A 361 -3.36 0.84 -29.98
CA ALA A 361 -3.85 0.61 -31.35
C ALA A 361 -3.37 -0.74 -31.91
N LYS A 362 -2.12 -1.12 -31.62
CA LYS A 362 -1.47 -2.34 -32.11
C LYS A 362 -1.60 -3.52 -31.15
N ALA A 363 -2.04 -3.27 -29.92
CA ALA A 363 -2.09 -4.30 -28.88
C ALA A 363 -3.28 -5.25 -29.07
N ASP A 364 -3.00 -6.54 -28.98
CA ASP A 364 -4.01 -7.57 -28.76
C ASP A 364 -4.26 -7.73 -27.26
N LEU A 365 -5.40 -7.22 -26.79
CA LEU A 365 -5.77 -7.29 -25.38
C LEU A 365 -6.03 -8.73 -24.92
N ALA A 366 -6.44 -9.63 -25.82
CA ALA A 366 -6.70 -11.02 -25.48
C ALA A 366 -5.40 -11.80 -25.20
N ALA A 367 -4.29 -11.40 -25.82
CA ALA A 367 -2.97 -12.00 -25.61
C ALA A 367 -2.31 -11.58 -24.28
N LEU A 368 -2.81 -10.54 -23.60
CA LEU A 368 -2.28 -10.13 -22.30
C LEU A 368 -2.73 -11.10 -21.19
N PRO A 369 -1.87 -11.35 -20.19
CA PRO A 369 -2.29 -11.99 -18.95
C PRO A 369 -3.52 -11.30 -18.35
N GLU A 370 -4.45 -12.06 -17.79
CA GLU A 370 -5.71 -11.51 -17.26
C GLU A 370 -5.49 -10.36 -16.28
N SER A 371 -4.52 -10.48 -15.38
CA SER A 371 -4.22 -9.46 -14.39
C SER A 371 -3.74 -8.15 -15.02
N GLU A 372 -2.88 -8.22 -16.02
CA GLU A 372 -2.43 -7.04 -16.78
C GLU A 372 -3.58 -6.42 -17.57
N ARG A 373 -4.38 -7.24 -18.24
CA ARG A 373 -5.57 -6.79 -18.97
C ARG A 373 -6.57 -6.08 -18.05
N ASN A 374 -6.77 -6.60 -16.82
CA ASN A 374 -7.62 -5.97 -15.81
C ASN A 374 -7.14 -4.56 -15.47
N ILE A 375 -5.84 -4.37 -15.21
CA ILE A 375 -5.27 -3.04 -14.89
C ILE A 375 -5.36 -2.10 -16.07
N LEU A 376 -5.03 -2.56 -17.30
CA LEU A 376 -5.11 -1.74 -18.50
C LEU A 376 -6.56 -1.30 -18.79
N THR A 377 -7.51 -2.25 -18.67
CA THR A 377 -8.94 -1.96 -18.84
C THR A 377 -9.45 -0.97 -17.79
N LEU A 378 -9.03 -1.13 -16.54
CA LEU A 378 -9.40 -0.24 -15.44
C LEU A 378 -8.90 1.20 -15.69
N ALA A 379 -7.64 1.36 -16.10
CA ALA A 379 -7.08 2.66 -16.45
C ALA A 379 -7.78 3.28 -17.66
N GLY A 380 -8.09 2.47 -18.68
CA GLY A 380 -8.85 2.91 -19.87
C GLY A 380 -10.28 3.32 -19.53
N ALA A 381 -10.98 2.52 -18.72
CA ALA A 381 -12.33 2.85 -18.25
C ALA A 381 -12.34 4.18 -17.46
N ARG A 382 -11.34 4.40 -16.61
CA ARG A 382 -11.22 5.65 -15.84
C ARG A 382 -11.02 6.86 -16.73
N LEU A 383 -10.26 6.76 -17.84
CA LEU A 383 -10.12 7.85 -18.79
C LEU A 383 -11.47 8.19 -19.44
N LEU A 384 -12.24 7.18 -19.82
CA LEU A 384 -13.58 7.39 -20.40
C LEU A 384 -14.55 8.00 -19.39
N PHE A 385 -14.53 7.53 -18.13
CA PHE A 385 -15.37 8.12 -17.07
C PHE A 385 -14.99 9.58 -16.80
N ALA A 386 -13.70 9.88 -16.71
CA ALA A 386 -13.19 11.24 -16.43
C ALA A 386 -13.55 12.23 -17.55
N ALA A 387 -13.68 11.74 -18.79
CA ALA A 387 -14.04 12.53 -19.97
C ALA A 387 -15.56 12.53 -20.27
N ALA A 388 -16.38 11.90 -19.42
CA ALA A 388 -17.83 11.86 -19.62
C ALA A 388 -18.53 13.06 -18.98
N GLU A 389 -19.81 13.21 -19.29
CA GLU A 389 -20.66 14.23 -18.67
C GLU A 389 -20.89 13.96 -17.18
N PRO A 390 -21.15 15.00 -16.38
CA PRO A 390 -21.54 14.85 -14.99
C PRO A 390 -22.86 14.06 -14.84
N HIS A 391 -22.98 13.35 -13.72
CA HIS A 391 -24.25 12.79 -13.29
C HIS A 391 -25.08 13.88 -12.62
N VAL A 392 -26.31 14.12 -13.14
CA VAL A 392 -27.18 15.18 -12.63
C VAL A 392 -28.51 14.57 -12.17
N PHE A 393 -28.94 14.94 -10.98
CA PHE A 393 -30.19 14.48 -10.40
C PHE A 393 -30.81 15.54 -9.49
N ASP A 394 -32.13 15.50 -9.36
CA ASP A 394 -32.84 16.27 -8.36
C ASP A 394 -33.00 15.40 -7.09
N ALA A 395 -32.39 15.82 -5.99
CA ALA A 395 -32.56 15.21 -4.68
C ALA A 395 -33.80 15.82 -4.02
N VAL A 396 -34.72 14.98 -3.55
CA VAL A 396 -35.94 15.39 -2.83
C VAL A 396 -35.79 14.93 -1.38
N THR A 397 -36.07 15.85 -0.46
CA THR A 397 -36.22 15.55 0.95
C THR A 397 -37.58 16.13 1.38
N ALA A 398 -38.50 15.26 1.76
CA ALA A 398 -39.77 15.64 2.31
C ALA A 398 -39.81 15.30 3.81
N VAL A 399 -40.28 16.22 4.62
CA VAL A 399 -40.49 16.04 6.07
C VAL A 399 -41.95 15.99 6.36
N PHE A 400 -42.37 14.98 7.09
CA PHE A 400 -43.75 14.75 7.52
C PHE A 400 -43.84 14.87 9.04
N SER A 401 -44.87 15.51 9.54
CA SER A 401 -45.26 15.48 10.95
C SER A 401 -46.34 14.45 11.15
N CYS A 402 -46.16 13.52 12.06
CA CYS A 402 -47.16 12.52 12.45
C CYS A 402 -47.03 12.22 13.95
N ALA A 403 -48.10 12.29 14.73
CA ALA A 403 -48.07 12.08 16.19
C ALA A 403 -46.93 12.88 16.86
N ASP A 404 -46.89 14.19 16.60
CA ASP A 404 -45.87 15.15 17.11
C ASP A 404 -44.41 14.76 16.85
N THR A 405 -44.16 13.87 15.90
CA THR A 405 -42.82 13.42 15.52
C THR A 405 -42.57 13.67 14.04
N GLU A 406 -41.31 14.07 13.72
CA GLU A 406 -40.88 14.29 12.34
C GLU A 406 -40.36 12.99 11.70
N PHE A 407 -40.80 12.76 10.46
CA PHE A 407 -40.36 11.65 9.60
C PHE A 407 -39.81 12.21 8.30
N THR A 408 -38.72 11.66 7.84
CA THR A 408 -38.04 12.12 6.62
C THR A 408 -38.14 11.08 5.52
N ALA A 409 -38.68 11.46 4.36
CA ALA A 409 -38.59 10.71 3.12
C ALA A 409 -37.50 11.31 2.20
N LYS A 410 -36.61 10.47 1.65
CA LYS A 410 -35.58 10.90 0.72
C LYS A 410 -35.68 10.13 -0.59
N GLY A 411 -35.50 10.84 -1.69
CA GLY A 411 -35.45 10.23 -3.01
C GLY A 411 -34.63 11.06 -3.97
N LYS A 412 -34.40 10.51 -5.15
CA LYS A 412 -33.71 11.23 -6.23
C LYS A 412 -34.35 10.89 -7.58
N THR A 413 -34.46 11.89 -8.43
CA THR A 413 -34.86 11.73 -9.85
C THR A 413 -33.62 12.01 -10.70
N VAL A 414 -33.13 11.00 -11.45
CA VAL A 414 -31.99 11.16 -12.32
C VAL A 414 -32.39 11.92 -13.58
N LEU A 415 -31.69 13.02 -13.87
CA LEU A 415 -31.88 13.85 -15.05
C LEU A 415 -30.89 13.52 -16.17
N CYS A 416 -29.64 13.19 -15.77
CA CYS A 416 -28.59 12.77 -16.68
C CYS A 416 -27.72 11.72 -15.97
N ASP A 417 -27.63 10.51 -16.51
CA ASP A 417 -26.79 9.45 -15.98
C ASP A 417 -25.30 9.80 -16.07
N GLY A 418 -24.89 10.48 -17.14
CA GLY A 418 -23.52 10.92 -17.36
C GLY A 418 -22.52 9.77 -17.24
N TRP A 419 -21.40 10.02 -16.53
CA TRP A 419 -20.34 9.03 -16.32
C TRP A 419 -20.78 7.76 -15.60
N LYS A 420 -21.83 7.81 -14.79
CA LYS A 420 -22.35 6.64 -14.05
C LYS A 420 -22.93 5.58 -14.96
N GLU A 421 -23.48 5.95 -16.13
CA GLU A 421 -23.90 4.96 -17.13
C GLU A 421 -22.72 4.11 -17.62
N LEU A 422 -21.59 4.76 -17.91
CA LEU A 422 -20.39 4.03 -18.34
C LEU A 422 -19.81 3.16 -17.22
N GLU A 423 -19.85 3.66 -15.97
CA GLU A 423 -19.45 2.88 -14.81
C GLU A 423 -20.33 1.65 -14.60
N ARG A 424 -21.64 1.80 -14.70
CA ARG A 424 -22.64 0.71 -14.61
C ARG A 424 -22.37 -0.36 -15.67
N ARG A 425 -22.15 0.05 -16.91
CA ARG A 425 -21.80 -0.86 -18.01
C ARG A 425 -20.48 -1.60 -17.75
N TYR A 426 -19.47 -0.89 -17.27
CA TYR A 426 -18.19 -1.51 -16.89
C TYR A 426 -18.38 -2.52 -15.76
N ARG A 427 -19.08 -2.15 -14.67
CA ARG A 427 -19.37 -3.05 -13.55
C ARG A 427 -20.15 -4.31 -14.00
N ALA A 428 -21.06 -4.18 -14.93
CA ALA A 428 -21.78 -5.33 -15.48
C ALA A 428 -20.86 -6.37 -16.14
N THR A 429 -19.70 -5.97 -16.65
CA THR A 429 -18.68 -6.92 -17.17
C THR A 429 -17.91 -7.65 -16.09
N LEU A 430 -18.03 -7.22 -14.83
CA LEU A 430 -17.33 -7.77 -13.67
C LEU A 430 -18.17 -8.77 -12.85
N LYS A 431 -19.37 -9.14 -13.33
CA LYS A 431 -20.28 -10.09 -12.66
C LYS A 431 -19.56 -11.36 -12.25
N GLY A 432 -19.74 -11.78 -10.98
CA GLY A 432 -19.07 -12.95 -10.38
C GLY A 432 -17.70 -12.66 -9.77
N LYS A 433 -17.18 -11.42 -9.77
CA LYS A 433 -16.00 -11.01 -9.00
C LYS A 433 -16.46 -10.49 -7.62
N PRO A 434 -15.70 -10.78 -6.53
CA PRO A 434 -16.05 -10.30 -5.19
C PRO A 434 -16.13 -8.78 -5.18
N ASP A 435 -17.17 -8.21 -4.59
CA ASP A 435 -17.42 -6.76 -4.41
C ASP A 435 -17.80 -5.94 -5.65
N ALA A 436 -18.21 -6.57 -6.74
CA ALA A 436 -18.96 -5.83 -7.77
C ALA A 436 -20.35 -5.37 -7.26
N GLU A 437 -20.81 -5.99 -6.15
CA GLU A 437 -22.15 -5.76 -5.56
C GLU A 437 -22.15 -4.82 -4.34
N GLY A 438 -20.98 -4.33 -3.89
CA GLY A 438 -20.84 -3.69 -2.56
C GLY A 438 -21.46 -2.30 -2.37
N ASP A 439 -21.93 -1.63 -3.41
CA ASP A 439 -22.54 -0.29 -3.33
C ASP A 439 -24.02 -0.23 -3.76
N GLU A 440 -24.61 -1.35 -4.22
CA GLU A 440 -26.02 -1.37 -4.67
C GLU A 440 -27.03 -1.20 -3.52
N GLU A 441 -26.66 -1.49 -2.29
CA GLU A 441 -27.56 -1.30 -1.13
C GLU A 441 -27.80 0.19 -0.78
N ASN A 442 -26.92 1.11 -1.19
CA ASN A 442 -27.08 2.54 -0.91
C ASN A 442 -27.73 3.33 -2.07
N GLU A 443 -27.96 2.72 -3.21
CA GLU A 443 -28.59 3.35 -4.37
C GLU A 443 -29.94 2.69 -4.76
N ARG A 444 -30.77 2.30 -3.81
CA ARG A 444 -32.21 2.19 -4.16
C ARG A 444 -32.69 3.60 -4.48
N ILE A 445 -32.67 3.89 -5.78
CA ILE A 445 -33.35 5.05 -6.35
C ILE A 445 -34.85 4.79 -6.07
N LEU A 446 -35.35 5.29 -4.97
CA LEU A 446 -36.78 5.40 -4.76
C LEU A 446 -37.19 6.59 -5.61
N ASP A 447 -37.92 6.33 -6.69
CA ASP A 447 -38.73 7.36 -7.30
C ASP A 447 -39.73 7.80 -6.24
N VAL A 448 -39.44 8.93 -5.59
CA VAL A 448 -40.31 9.47 -4.56
C VAL A 448 -41.41 10.20 -5.27
N PRO A 449 -42.70 9.92 -4.95
CA PRO A 449 -43.85 10.67 -5.44
C PRO A 449 -43.64 12.18 -5.29
N THR A 450 -44.30 12.96 -6.13
CA THR A 450 -44.22 14.41 -6.03
C THR A 450 -45.02 14.84 -4.81
N PHE A 451 -44.32 15.11 -3.70
CA PHE A 451 -44.95 15.65 -2.50
C PHE A 451 -45.14 17.17 -2.61
N THR A 452 -46.22 17.65 -1.97
CA THR A 452 -46.50 19.08 -1.78
C THR A 452 -46.68 19.37 -0.30
N GLU A 453 -46.25 20.56 0.14
CA GLU A 453 -46.51 21.01 1.52
C GLU A 453 -47.99 21.09 1.81
N GLY A 454 -48.41 20.62 2.98
CA GLY A 454 -49.81 20.48 3.36
C GLY A 454 -50.49 19.18 2.89
N GLN A 455 -49.82 18.37 2.04
CA GLN A 455 -50.35 17.07 1.65
C GLN A 455 -50.44 16.14 2.86
N SER A 456 -51.57 15.48 3.03
CA SER A 456 -51.85 14.63 4.18
C SER A 456 -52.12 13.18 3.79
N PHE A 457 -51.81 12.27 4.70
CA PHE A 457 -52.04 10.85 4.59
C PHE A 457 -52.71 10.36 5.88
N ASP A 458 -53.94 9.94 5.75
CA ASP A 458 -54.73 9.47 6.89
C ASP A 458 -54.31 8.07 7.31
N SER A 459 -54.08 7.86 8.62
CA SER A 459 -53.73 6.56 9.20
C SER A 459 -52.66 5.82 8.41
N PRO A 460 -51.45 6.40 8.23
CA PRO A 460 -50.41 5.79 7.42
C PRO A 460 -49.97 4.44 8.02
N ALA A 461 -49.79 3.45 7.16
CA ALA A 461 -49.23 2.17 7.61
C ALA A 461 -47.84 2.40 8.22
N ALA A 462 -47.67 1.96 9.47
CA ALA A 462 -46.41 2.14 10.20
C ALA A 462 -45.78 0.80 10.57
N ARG A 463 -44.47 0.75 10.55
CA ARG A 463 -43.70 -0.43 11.01
C ARG A 463 -42.46 -0.05 11.80
N VAL A 464 -42.14 -0.82 12.83
CA VAL A 464 -40.89 -0.70 13.58
C VAL A 464 -39.85 -1.65 12.99
N THR A 465 -38.67 -1.15 12.82
CA THR A 465 -37.49 -1.97 12.44
C THR A 465 -36.38 -1.80 13.47
N ALA A 466 -35.87 -2.93 14.01
CA ALA A 466 -34.74 -2.94 14.92
C ALA A 466 -33.43 -3.00 14.13
N HIS A 467 -32.49 -2.20 14.54
CA HIS A 467 -31.15 -2.11 13.95
C HIS A 467 -30.09 -2.13 15.04
N ASP A 468 -28.93 -2.67 14.71
CA ASP A 468 -27.78 -2.67 15.60
C ASP A 468 -26.68 -1.75 15.04
N THR A 469 -26.05 -1.01 15.93
CA THR A 469 -24.80 -0.32 15.56
C THR A 469 -23.74 -1.34 15.18
N GLN A 470 -22.92 -1.02 14.19
CA GLN A 470 -21.87 -1.91 13.69
C GLN A 470 -20.49 -1.36 14.05
N PRO A 471 -19.52 -2.23 14.41
CA PRO A 471 -18.16 -1.80 14.61
C PRO A 471 -17.57 -1.28 13.29
N PRO A 472 -16.55 -0.41 13.35
CA PRO A 472 -15.85 -0.01 12.14
C PRO A 472 -15.23 -1.24 11.46
N LYS A 473 -15.32 -1.31 10.12
CA LYS A 473 -14.73 -2.44 9.36
C LYS A 473 -13.19 -2.42 9.48
N PRO A 474 -12.52 -3.58 9.57
CA PRO A 474 -11.06 -3.65 9.48
C PRO A 474 -10.55 -2.97 8.23
N HIS A 475 -9.33 -2.42 8.28
CA HIS A 475 -8.73 -1.83 7.10
C HIS A 475 -8.46 -2.87 6.01
N THR A 476 -8.82 -2.54 4.78
CA THR A 476 -8.28 -3.17 3.56
C THR A 476 -7.09 -2.36 3.07
N GLU A 477 -6.34 -2.86 2.08
CA GLU A 477 -5.29 -2.03 1.47
C GLU A 477 -5.86 -0.74 0.87
N ALA A 478 -7.03 -0.79 0.25
CA ALA A 478 -7.70 0.39 -0.28
C ALA A 478 -8.01 1.44 0.78
N SER A 479 -8.60 1.03 1.92
CA SER A 479 -8.95 1.97 2.99
C SER A 479 -7.71 2.46 3.77
N LEU A 480 -6.67 1.61 3.91
CA LEU A 480 -5.41 2.02 4.54
C LEU A 480 -4.64 3.02 3.68
N LEU A 481 -4.53 2.79 2.37
CA LEU A 481 -3.92 3.75 1.44
C LEU A 481 -4.60 5.11 1.50
N SER A 482 -5.94 5.14 1.55
CA SER A 482 -6.70 6.38 1.72
C SER A 482 -6.45 7.06 3.07
N ALA A 483 -6.30 6.27 4.16
CA ALA A 483 -5.96 6.79 5.47
C ALA A 483 -4.52 7.36 5.49
N MET A 484 -3.54 6.66 4.91
CA MET A 484 -2.16 7.14 4.78
C MET A 484 -2.08 8.45 3.99
N GLU A 485 -2.86 8.59 2.92
CA GLU A 485 -2.89 9.78 2.07
C GLU A 485 -3.41 11.02 2.82
N ARG A 486 -4.41 10.84 3.69
CA ARG A 486 -5.02 11.93 4.47
C ARG A 486 -4.33 12.21 5.80
N ALA A 487 -3.46 11.32 6.26
CA ALA A 487 -2.81 11.43 7.55
C ALA A 487 -1.92 12.67 7.64
N GLY A 488 -2.14 13.53 8.62
CA GLY A 488 -1.38 14.77 8.80
C GLY A 488 -1.56 15.82 7.70
N SER A 489 -2.53 15.62 6.78
CA SER A 489 -2.73 16.56 5.66
C SER A 489 -3.23 17.93 6.11
N ALA A 490 -3.91 18.03 7.26
CA ALA A 490 -4.33 19.29 7.84
C ALA A 490 -3.15 20.10 8.41
N ASP A 491 -2.09 19.44 8.84
CA ASP A 491 -0.91 20.03 9.48
C ASP A 491 0.22 20.28 8.46
N THR A 492 0.03 19.90 7.19
CA THR A 492 1.04 20.04 6.13
C THR A 492 0.79 21.30 5.32
N ASP A 493 1.85 22.07 5.04
CA ASP A 493 1.82 23.25 4.17
C ASP A 493 1.10 22.92 2.84
N PRO A 494 0.13 23.73 2.40
CA PRO A 494 -0.52 23.57 1.11
C PRO A 494 0.41 23.39 -0.08
N ASP A 495 1.58 23.99 -0.03
CA ASP A 495 2.60 23.94 -1.08
C ASP A 495 3.66 22.85 -0.84
N ALA A 496 3.55 22.05 0.23
CA ALA A 496 4.47 20.95 0.43
C ALA A 496 4.36 19.95 -0.74
N GLU A 497 5.51 19.56 -1.27
CA GLU A 497 5.60 18.61 -2.40
C GLU A 497 4.86 17.30 -2.08
N ARG A 498 4.81 16.92 -0.79
CA ARG A 498 4.24 15.64 -0.37
C ARG A 498 3.37 15.80 0.86
N ARG A 499 2.16 15.25 0.79
CA ARG A 499 1.21 15.22 1.90
C ARG A 499 0.88 13.79 2.27
N GLY A 500 0.60 13.57 3.56
CA GLY A 500 0.27 12.25 4.09
C GLY A 500 1.49 11.40 4.43
N LEU A 501 1.25 10.15 4.79
CA LEU A 501 2.27 9.17 5.13
C LEU A 501 2.78 8.46 3.87
N GLY A 502 4.05 8.69 3.54
CA GLY A 502 4.70 8.12 2.37
C GLY A 502 4.17 8.70 1.05
N THR A 503 4.86 8.36 -0.03
CA THR A 503 4.47 8.74 -1.39
C THR A 503 3.65 7.65 -2.04
N PRO A 504 2.88 7.89 -3.10
CA PRO A 504 2.21 6.85 -3.86
C PRO A 504 3.14 5.68 -4.21
N ALA A 505 4.38 5.99 -4.62
CA ALA A 505 5.38 4.98 -4.98
C ALA A 505 5.87 4.12 -3.80
N THR A 506 5.84 4.63 -2.56
CA THR A 506 6.42 3.96 -1.38
C THR A 506 5.40 3.30 -0.46
N ARG A 507 4.13 3.72 -0.48
CA ARG A 507 3.07 3.19 0.41
C ARG A 507 2.92 1.68 0.31
N ALA A 508 2.92 1.14 -0.92
CA ALA A 508 2.86 -0.31 -1.13
C ALA A 508 4.02 -1.06 -0.46
N ALA A 509 5.25 -0.52 -0.57
CA ALA A 509 6.43 -1.12 0.05
C ALA A 509 6.37 -1.07 1.59
N VAL A 510 5.79 -0.01 2.17
CA VAL A 510 5.56 0.10 3.62
C VAL A 510 4.61 -0.99 4.10
N ILE A 511 3.47 -1.20 3.41
CA ILE A 511 2.51 -2.26 3.76
C ILE A 511 3.17 -3.63 3.66
N GLU A 512 3.89 -3.92 2.57
CA GLU A 512 4.62 -5.17 2.40
C GLU A 512 5.67 -5.40 3.48
N LYS A 513 6.37 -4.35 3.90
CA LYS A 513 7.38 -4.44 4.97
C LYS A 513 6.73 -4.78 6.30
N LEU A 514 5.57 -4.20 6.65
CA LEU A 514 4.82 -4.54 7.86
C LEU A 514 4.36 -5.99 7.86
N VAL A 515 3.88 -6.50 6.71
CA VAL A 515 3.47 -7.90 6.58
C VAL A 515 4.67 -8.84 6.66
N LYS A 516 5.76 -8.58 5.93
CA LYS A 516 6.99 -9.40 5.96
C LYS A 516 7.66 -9.42 7.33
N SER A 517 7.59 -8.32 8.07
CA SER A 517 8.12 -8.25 9.45
C SER A 517 7.23 -8.93 10.48
N GLY A 518 6.06 -9.43 10.10
CA GLY A 518 5.14 -10.14 11.00
C GLY A 518 4.38 -9.22 11.97
N PHE A 519 4.34 -7.91 11.72
CA PHE A 519 3.55 -6.96 12.51
C PHE A 519 2.10 -6.86 12.03
N VAL A 520 1.86 -7.21 10.77
CA VAL A 520 0.54 -7.22 10.14
C VAL A 520 0.36 -8.54 9.41
N GLN A 521 -0.85 -9.08 9.41
CA GLN A 521 -1.24 -10.24 8.62
C GLN A 521 -2.39 -9.88 7.69
N ARG A 522 -2.42 -10.52 6.51
CA ARG A 522 -3.54 -10.44 5.58
C ARG A 522 -4.54 -11.56 5.89
N LYS A 523 -5.81 -11.20 6.07
CA LYS A 523 -6.93 -12.14 6.18
C LYS A 523 -7.94 -11.80 5.09
N GLY A 524 -7.87 -12.50 3.97
CA GLY A 524 -8.55 -12.08 2.74
C GLY A 524 -8.04 -10.70 2.30
N LYS A 525 -8.94 -9.74 2.08
CA LYS A 525 -8.58 -8.35 1.76
C LYS A 525 -8.19 -7.51 2.98
N GLN A 526 -8.44 -8.01 4.20
CA GLN A 526 -8.24 -7.26 5.44
C GLN A 526 -6.79 -7.29 5.91
N LEU A 527 -6.34 -6.19 6.48
CA LEU A 527 -5.05 -6.03 7.15
C LEU A 527 -5.27 -5.98 8.66
N ILE A 528 -4.82 -7.01 9.36
CA ILE A 528 -5.01 -7.16 10.80
C ILE A 528 -3.64 -7.04 11.48
N PRO A 529 -3.47 -6.16 12.48
CA PRO A 529 -2.23 -6.12 13.26
C PRO A 529 -2.08 -7.43 14.05
N THR A 530 -0.86 -7.92 14.16
CA THR A 530 -0.55 -9.07 15.01
C THR A 530 -0.33 -8.62 16.46
N LYS A 531 -0.29 -9.56 17.42
CA LYS A 531 0.11 -9.27 18.81
C LYS A 531 1.45 -8.50 18.85
N ASN A 532 2.43 -8.89 18.02
CA ASN A 532 3.70 -8.18 17.94
C ASN A 532 3.56 -6.77 17.34
N GLY A 533 2.63 -6.59 16.39
CA GLY A 533 2.32 -5.27 15.83
C GLY A 533 1.71 -4.34 16.87
N ASN A 534 0.70 -4.80 17.60
CA ASN A 534 0.07 -4.04 18.69
C ASN A 534 1.08 -3.73 19.79
N ASN A 535 1.90 -4.71 20.22
CA ASN A 535 2.94 -4.51 21.21
C ASN A 535 3.98 -3.47 20.76
N LEU A 536 4.36 -3.47 19.46
CA LEU A 536 5.31 -2.47 18.95
C LEU A 536 4.75 -1.05 19.07
N VAL A 537 3.49 -0.84 18.73
CA VAL A 537 2.83 0.47 18.89
C VAL A 537 2.80 0.91 20.37
N CYS A 538 2.53 -0.03 21.29
CA CYS A 538 2.46 0.28 22.72
C CYS A 538 3.81 0.65 23.37
N VAL A 539 4.94 0.17 22.82
CA VAL A 539 6.26 0.43 23.42
C VAL A 539 6.96 1.64 22.83
N LEU A 540 6.49 2.14 21.69
CA LEU A 540 7.07 3.30 21.03
C LEU A 540 6.46 4.62 21.54
N PRO A 541 7.25 5.71 21.58
CA PRO A 541 6.72 7.03 21.92
C PRO A 541 5.74 7.54 20.85
N ASP A 542 4.80 8.39 21.27
CA ASP A 542 3.81 8.98 20.38
C ASP A 542 4.44 9.74 19.21
N THR A 543 5.56 10.39 19.42
CA THR A 543 6.31 11.09 18.35
C THR A 543 6.67 10.19 17.18
N LEU A 544 7.01 8.92 17.42
CA LEU A 544 7.33 7.95 16.37
C LEU A 544 6.09 7.23 15.80
N THR A 545 4.94 7.31 16.46
CA THR A 545 3.70 6.67 16.05
C THR A 545 2.69 7.65 15.44
N SER A 546 2.90 8.96 15.64
CA SER A 546 2.06 10.01 15.06
C SER A 546 2.44 10.35 13.62
N PRO A 547 1.49 10.63 12.73
CA PRO A 547 1.75 11.21 11.41
C PRO A 547 2.25 12.66 11.48
N GLN A 548 2.08 13.36 12.59
CA GLN A 548 2.46 14.75 12.80
C GLN A 548 3.97 14.98 12.57
N LEU A 549 4.83 14.09 13.08
CA LEU A 549 6.28 14.15 12.81
C LEU A 549 6.59 14.20 11.31
N THR A 550 5.83 13.45 10.51
CA THR A 550 6.00 13.47 9.05
C THR A 550 5.60 14.82 8.46
N ALA A 551 4.50 15.41 8.91
CA ALA A 551 4.04 16.73 8.46
C ALA A 551 5.05 17.83 8.82
N GLU A 552 5.54 17.84 10.06
CA GLU A 552 6.56 18.78 10.54
C GLU A 552 7.84 18.73 9.69
N TRP A 553 8.33 17.51 9.41
CA TRP A 553 9.51 17.35 8.57
C TRP A 553 9.28 17.81 7.14
N GLU A 554 8.14 17.47 6.50
CA GLU A 554 7.86 17.88 5.14
C GLU A 554 7.71 19.41 5.05
N ASN A 555 7.17 20.07 6.08
CA ASN A 555 7.12 21.53 6.18
C ASN A 555 8.53 22.12 6.24
N ALA A 556 9.39 21.65 7.16
CA ALA A 556 10.77 22.10 7.28
C ALA A 556 11.57 21.86 5.99
N LEU A 557 11.45 20.67 5.39
CA LEU A 557 12.11 20.32 4.13
C LEU A 557 11.62 21.18 2.95
N THR A 558 10.35 21.61 2.97
CA THR A 558 9.80 22.54 1.98
C THR A 558 10.45 23.93 2.11
N GLN A 559 10.65 24.42 3.35
CA GLN A 559 11.35 25.69 3.57
C GLN A 559 12.82 25.61 3.12
N ILE A 560 13.51 24.48 3.37
CA ILE A 560 14.87 24.26 2.85
C ILE A 560 14.88 24.26 1.32
N ALA A 561 13.95 23.57 0.67
CA ALA A 561 13.86 23.53 -0.79
C ALA A 561 13.63 24.91 -1.44
N ARG A 562 13.01 25.83 -0.69
CA ARG A 562 12.81 27.24 -1.08
C ARG A 562 13.99 28.15 -0.76
N GLY A 563 15.00 27.64 -0.05
CA GLY A 563 16.12 28.45 0.46
C GLY A 563 15.72 29.39 1.61
N ALA A 564 14.62 29.10 2.31
CA ALA A 564 14.10 29.89 3.42
C ALA A 564 14.50 29.34 4.81
N ALA A 565 15.15 28.18 4.86
CA ALA A 565 15.67 27.56 6.09
C ALA A 565 17.01 26.87 5.81
N GLU A 566 17.88 26.84 6.83
CA GLU A 566 19.20 26.24 6.75
C GLU A 566 19.12 24.71 6.96
N PRO A 567 19.74 23.91 6.08
CA PRO A 567 19.80 22.44 6.20
C PRO A 567 20.39 21.96 7.55
N GLU A 568 21.39 22.68 8.06
CA GLU A 568 22.14 22.35 9.27
C GLU A 568 21.27 22.45 10.53
N ASP A 569 20.35 23.40 10.59
CA ASP A 569 19.42 23.57 11.72
C ASP A 569 18.43 22.41 11.79
N PHE A 570 17.89 22.00 10.65
CA PHE A 570 17.04 20.82 10.56
C PHE A 570 17.80 19.56 11.01
N MET A 571 19.01 19.34 10.51
CA MET A 571 19.81 18.17 10.87
C MET A 571 20.21 18.15 12.35
N ARG A 572 20.49 19.31 12.95
CA ARG A 572 20.76 19.43 14.39
C ARG A 572 19.56 18.99 15.21
N GLY A 573 18.35 19.41 14.83
CA GLY A 573 17.11 18.94 15.47
C GLY A 573 16.91 17.42 15.39
N ILE A 574 17.24 16.81 14.24
CA ILE A 574 17.19 15.35 14.04
C ILE A 574 18.19 14.61 14.93
N GLU A 575 19.43 15.13 15.03
CA GLU A 575 20.45 14.54 15.90
C GLU A 575 20.07 14.63 17.36
N GLU A 576 19.52 15.77 17.80
CA GLU A 576 19.03 15.96 19.16
C GLU A 576 17.89 15.00 19.48
N MET A 577 16.91 14.89 18.59
CA MET A 577 15.81 13.91 18.70
C MET A 577 16.34 12.48 18.88
N ALA A 578 17.40 12.10 18.15
CA ALA A 578 18.00 10.77 18.28
C ALA A 578 18.70 10.58 19.66
N ARG A 579 19.37 11.62 20.17
CA ARG A 579 20.01 11.61 21.50
C ARG A 579 18.96 11.50 22.61
N GLU A 580 17.92 12.31 22.53
CA GLU A 580 16.82 12.32 23.49
C GLU A 580 16.09 10.97 23.50
N LEU A 581 15.83 10.40 22.33
CA LEU A 581 15.20 9.08 22.20
C LEU A 581 16.01 8.00 22.95
N VAL A 582 17.31 7.95 22.72
CA VAL A 582 18.18 6.95 23.42
C VAL A 582 18.20 7.20 24.92
N LYS A 583 18.31 8.45 25.35
CA LYS A 583 18.33 8.84 26.76
C LYS A 583 17.01 8.51 27.47
N ALA A 584 15.88 8.64 26.81
CA ALA A 584 14.55 8.39 27.39
C ALA A 584 14.28 6.89 27.64
N TYR A 585 14.99 5.98 26.97
CA TYR A 585 14.76 4.53 27.05
C TYR A 585 16.03 3.76 27.45
N PRO A 586 16.58 3.98 28.66
CA PRO A 586 17.80 3.29 29.09
C PRO A 586 17.55 1.81 29.45
N PHE A 587 16.33 1.44 29.84
CA PHE A 587 15.89 0.08 30.16
C PHE A 587 14.38 -0.07 29.97
N LEU A 588 13.90 -1.31 29.99
CA LEU A 588 12.47 -1.61 29.91
C LEU A 588 11.79 -1.42 31.28
N SER A 589 10.61 -0.85 31.25
CA SER A 589 9.70 -0.89 32.42
C SER A 589 9.22 -2.33 32.67
N GLU A 590 8.75 -2.62 33.91
CA GLU A 590 8.25 -3.95 34.26
C GLU A 590 7.12 -4.42 33.31
N ASN A 591 6.23 -3.51 32.94
CA ASN A 591 5.11 -3.82 32.02
C ASN A 591 5.55 -4.11 30.58
N GLN A 592 6.76 -3.70 30.18
CA GLN A 592 7.31 -3.92 28.84
C GLN A 592 8.14 -5.21 28.76
N LYS A 593 8.61 -5.72 29.92
CA LYS A 593 9.39 -6.96 29.97
C LYS A 593 8.56 -8.15 29.49
N GLY A 594 9.08 -8.86 28.52
CA GLY A 594 8.46 -10.08 27.99
C GLY A 594 7.35 -9.90 26.95
N LEU A 595 6.96 -8.67 26.58
CA LEU A 595 5.92 -8.41 25.58
C LEU A 595 6.16 -9.11 24.22
N PHE A 596 7.42 -9.26 23.84
CA PHE A 596 7.82 -9.89 22.59
C PHE A 596 8.36 -11.32 22.75
N LYS A 597 8.28 -11.90 23.97
CA LYS A 597 8.57 -13.31 24.12
C LYS A 597 7.54 -14.11 23.35
N GLU A 598 8.00 -15.00 22.47
CA GLU A 598 7.12 -15.93 21.81
C GLU A 598 6.55 -16.88 22.86
N GLU A 599 5.24 -17.05 22.88
CA GLU A 599 4.63 -18.12 23.64
C GLU A 599 5.14 -19.43 23.02
N GLN A 600 5.95 -20.14 23.80
CA GLN A 600 6.49 -21.41 23.31
C GLN A 600 5.34 -22.40 23.15
N THR A 601 5.07 -22.81 21.93
CA THR A 601 4.08 -23.86 21.67
C THR A 601 4.59 -25.14 22.29
N VAL A 602 3.97 -25.53 23.39
CA VAL A 602 4.27 -26.80 24.05
C VAL A 602 3.71 -27.93 23.19
N ILE A 603 4.58 -28.82 22.73
CA ILE A 603 4.23 -29.96 21.88
C ILE A 603 3.92 -31.24 22.71
N GLY A 604 4.53 -31.34 23.87
CA GLY A 604 4.36 -32.48 24.77
C GLY A 604 5.32 -32.45 25.93
N LYS A 605 5.39 -33.54 26.70
CA LYS A 605 6.33 -33.68 27.82
C LYS A 605 7.64 -34.33 27.39
N CYS A 606 8.74 -33.87 27.98
CA CYS A 606 10.05 -34.41 27.70
C CYS A 606 10.19 -35.83 28.30
N PRO A 607 10.53 -36.83 27.51
CA PRO A 607 10.67 -38.23 28.02
C PRO A 607 11.86 -38.39 28.96
N ARG A 608 12.83 -37.46 28.96
CA ARG A 608 14.04 -37.53 29.80
C ARG A 608 13.87 -36.86 31.18
N CYS A 609 13.10 -35.75 31.25
CA CYS A 609 13.05 -34.97 32.50
C CYS A 609 11.64 -34.48 32.87
N GLY A 610 10.60 -34.85 32.12
CA GLY A 610 9.20 -34.48 32.37
C GLY A 610 8.90 -32.97 32.11
N GLY A 611 9.87 -32.15 31.76
CA GLY A 611 9.66 -30.75 31.38
C GLY A 611 8.85 -30.61 30.09
N ASN A 612 8.48 -29.38 29.72
CA ASN A 612 7.78 -29.17 28.45
C ASN A 612 8.76 -29.26 27.26
N VAL A 613 8.33 -29.87 26.17
CA VAL A 613 9.01 -29.81 24.88
C VAL A 613 8.32 -28.75 24.03
N CYS A 614 9.08 -27.75 23.65
CA CYS A 614 8.59 -26.58 22.91
C CYS A 614 8.99 -26.65 21.45
N GLU A 615 8.17 -26.06 20.57
CA GLU A 615 8.46 -25.93 19.16
C GLU A 615 9.41 -24.77 18.91
N GLY A 616 10.62 -25.06 18.40
CA GLY A 616 11.54 -24.08 17.85
C GLY A 616 11.47 -23.97 16.32
N ARG A 617 12.18 -23.04 15.74
CA ARG A 617 12.24 -22.84 14.30
C ARG A 617 12.78 -24.06 13.54
N LYS A 618 13.84 -24.70 14.08
CA LYS A 618 14.54 -25.83 13.46
C LYS A 618 14.36 -27.16 14.20
N ASN A 619 13.77 -27.16 15.37
CA ASN A 619 13.73 -28.30 16.27
C ASN A 619 12.52 -28.25 17.21
N TYR A 620 12.30 -29.37 17.91
CA TYR A 620 11.49 -29.45 19.13
C TYR A 620 12.46 -29.72 20.28
N TYR A 621 12.47 -28.90 21.33
CA TYR A 621 13.48 -28.94 22.38
C TYR A 621 12.87 -28.84 23.79
N CYS A 622 13.51 -29.43 24.78
CA CYS A 622 13.09 -29.29 26.16
C CYS A 622 13.35 -27.86 26.67
N GLU A 623 12.39 -27.26 27.38
CA GLU A 623 12.51 -25.93 27.98
C GLU A 623 13.54 -25.83 29.10
N LYS A 624 13.82 -26.98 29.81
CA LYS A 624 14.80 -27.01 30.88
C LYS A 624 16.21 -26.93 30.32
N LYS A 625 16.98 -25.92 30.76
CA LYS A 625 18.35 -25.67 30.28
C LYS A 625 19.32 -26.83 30.48
N ASP A 626 19.09 -27.62 31.54
CA ASP A 626 19.96 -28.74 31.92
C ASP A 626 19.54 -30.05 31.18
N CYS A 627 18.54 -30.01 30.32
CA CYS A 627 18.06 -31.16 29.58
C CYS A 627 18.44 -31.05 28.09
N ALA A 628 19.30 -31.92 27.62
CA ALA A 628 19.76 -31.94 26.23
C ALA A 628 18.79 -32.60 25.23
N PHE A 629 17.52 -32.81 25.60
CA PHE A 629 16.54 -33.43 24.71
C PHE A 629 16.16 -32.50 23.56
N VAL A 630 16.48 -32.90 22.32
CA VAL A 630 16.19 -32.14 21.09
C VAL A 630 15.85 -33.08 19.94
N MET A 631 14.72 -32.85 19.28
CA MET A 631 14.32 -33.50 18.04
C MET A 631 14.44 -32.50 16.88
N TRP A 632 15.27 -32.79 15.90
CA TRP A 632 15.52 -31.89 14.78
C TRP A 632 14.50 -32.07 13.66
N LYS A 633 13.93 -30.96 13.14
CA LYS A 633 12.94 -30.99 12.05
C LYS A 633 13.52 -31.51 10.72
N ASN A 634 14.83 -31.36 10.52
CA ASN A 634 15.59 -31.85 9.38
C ASN A 634 16.37 -33.14 9.74
N ASP A 635 15.83 -33.99 10.61
CA ASP A 635 16.45 -35.25 10.96
C ASP A 635 16.51 -36.20 9.75
N ARG A 636 17.69 -36.79 9.54
CA ARG A 636 17.98 -37.71 8.41
C ARG A 636 17.01 -38.86 8.32
N PHE A 637 16.52 -39.37 9.43
CA PHE A 637 15.52 -40.44 9.48
C PHE A 637 14.24 -40.05 8.72
N PHE A 638 13.75 -38.81 8.87
CA PHE A 638 12.57 -38.31 8.19
C PHE A 638 12.85 -37.94 6.73
N GLU A 639 14.01 -37.35 6.46
CA GLU A 639 14.43 -36.98 5.10
C GLU A 639 14.55 -38.18 4.18
N GLU A 640 15.23 -39.25 4.64
CA GLU A 640 15.36 -40.51 3.89
C GLU A 640 14.01 -41.16 3.58
N ARG A 641 13.00 -40.91 4.40
CA ARG A 641 11.63 -41.42 4.22
C ARG A 641 10.70 -40.46 3.53
N LYS A 642 11.25 -39.33 2.99
CA LYS A 642 10.52 -38.27 2.29
C LYS A 642 9.29 -37.80 3.07
N THR A 643 9.42 -37.68 4.39
CA THR A 643 8.33 -37.34 5.32
C THR A 643 8.72 -36.10 6.11
N ALA A 644 7.85 -35.07 6.11
CA ALA A 644 8.07 -33.88 6.93
C ALA A 644 7.85 -34.20 8.42
N PHE A 645 8.79 -33.84 9.27
CA PHE A 645 8.65 -33.98 10.71
C PHE A 645 7.79 -32.83 11.28
N THR A 646 6.49 -33.01 11.29
CA THR A 646 5.51 -32.00 11.68
C THR A 646 5.28 -31.95 13.20
N PRO A 647 4.75 -30.81 13.76
CA PRO A 647 4.35 -30.74 15.18
C PRO A 647 3.40 -31.86 15.60
N LYS A 648 2.50 -32.31 14.70
CA LYS A 648 1.56 -33.38 14.96
C LYS A 648 2.27 -34.74 15.17
N ILE A 649 3.30 -35.02 14.36
CA ILE A 649 4.12 -36.23 14.52
C ILE A 649 4.94 -36.11 15.81
N ALA A 650 5.55 -34.99 16.09
CA ALA A 650 6.31 -34.77 17.31
C ALA A 650 5.45 -34.92 18.58
N ALA A 651 4.25 -34.34 18.59
CA ALA A 651 3.30 -34.52 19.69
C ALA A 651 2.90 -35.98 19.92
N ALA A 652 2.62 -36.72 18.84
CA ALA A 652 2.29 -38.15 18.95
C ALA A 652 3.45 -38.99 19.50
N LEU A 653 4.70 -38.67 19.09
CA LEU A 653 5.89 -39.33 19.61
C LEU A 653 6.14 -39.04 21.10
N LEU A 654 5.89 -37.80 21.53
CA LEU A 654 6.08 -37.37 22.93
C LEU A 654 4.98 -37.92 23.85
N ASN A 655 3.72 -37.95 23.41
CA ASN A 655 2.58 -38.35 24.24
C ASN A 655 2.33 -39.84 24.26
N GLY A 656 2.66 -40.56 23.19
CA GLY A 656 2.40 -42.01 23.07
C GLY A 656 3.59 -42.86 22.61
N GLY A 657 4.78 -42.26 22.51
CA GLY A 657 6.01 -42.90 22.02
C GLY A 657 5.93 -43.34 20.54
N LYS A 658 4.79 -43.10 19.85
CA LYS A 658 4.50 -43.67 18.54
C LYS A 658 3.60 -42.76 17.69
N ALA A 659 3.96 -42.57 16.45
CA ALA A 659 3.20 -41.78 15.47
C ALA A 659 2.87 -42.63 14.22
N LYS A 660 1.59 -42.77 13.89
CA LYS A 660 1.13 -43.44 12.66
C LYS A 660 1.33 -42.47 11.48
N VAL A 661 2.06 -42.90 10.46
CA VAL A 661 2.34 -42.12 9.25
C VAL A 661 2.05 -42.94 8.00
N LYS A 662 1.33 -42.29 7.06
CA LYS A 662 1.00 -42.92 5.76
C LYS A 662 2.04 -42.53 4.72
N LYS A 663 2.23 -43.39 3.73
CA LYS A 663 3.09 -43.20 2.56
C LYS A 663 4.56 -42.91 2.92
N LEU A 664 5.10 -43.56 3.92
CA LEU A 664 6.54 -43.52 4.21
C LEU A 664 7.32 -44.12 3.05
N TYR A 665 8.35 -43.45 2.57
CA TYR A 665 9.21 -43.97 1.53
C TYR A 665 10.22 -45.00 2.10
N SER A 666 10.39 -46.12 1.45
CA SER A 666 11.41 -47.11 1.78
C SER A 666 12.66 -46.93 0.89
N PRO A 667 13.79 -46.49 1.44
CA PRO A 667 15.04 -46.37 0.66
C PRO A 667 15.54 -47.69 0.07
N LYS A 668 15.17 -48.86 0.71
CA LYS A 668 15.59 -50.16 0.26
C LYS A 668 14.78 -50.70 -0.93
N THR A 669 13.48 -50.42 -0.97
CA THR A 669 12.58 -50.98 -2.00
C THR A 669 12.09 -49.98 -3.02
N GLY A 670 12.34 -48.66 -2.80
CA GLY A 670 11.84 -47.58 -3.65
C GLY A 670 10.30 -47.39 -3.60
N LYS A 671 9.58 -48.11 -2.76
CA LYS A 671 8.11 -48.06 -2.64
C LYS A 671 7.66 -47.32 -1.38
N THR A 672 6.42 -46.87 -1.39
CA THR A 672 5.78 -46.27 -0.20
C THR A 672 5.00 -47.34 0.59
N TYR A 673 4.95 -47.17 1.92
CA TYR A 673 4.23 -48.05 2.84
C TYR A 673 3.64 -47.21 3.99
N ASP A 674 2.63 -47.77 4.67
CA ASP A 674 2.09 -47.20 5.89
C ASP A 674 2.74 -47.87 7.10
N GLY A 675 3.13 -47.07 8.09
CA GLY A 675 3.82 -47.59 9.27
C GLY A 675 3.74 -46.63 10.45
N SER A 676 4.28 -47.07 11.57
CA SER A 676 4.39 -46.27 12.77
C SER A 676 5.85 -45.92 13.03
N ILE A 677 6.12 -44.64 13.23
CA ILE A 677 7.41 -44.15 13.73
C ILE A 677 7.36 -44.23 15.24
N VAL A 678 8.38 -44.82 15.86
CA VAL A 678 8.50 -44.98 17.30
C VAL A 678 9.72 -44.18 17.77
N LEU A 679 9.56 -43.44 18.85
CA LEU A 679 10.63 -42.74 19.52
C LEU A 679 11.55 -43.76 20.22
N ALA A 680 12.82 -43.78 19.84
CA ALA A 680 13.83 -44.67 20.41
C ALA A 680 14.95 -43.88 21.09
N ASP A 681 14.58 -43.06 22.07
CA ASP A 681 15.52 -42.19 22.77
C ASP A 681 16.36 -43.04 23.76
N THR A 682 17.66 -43.04 23.55
CA THR A 682 18.64 -43.76 24.41
C THR A 682 19.30 -42.84 25.45
N GLY A 683 18.86 -41.59 25.58
CA GLY A 683 19.46 -40.61 26.49
C GLY A 683 20.76 -39.96 25.97
N GLY A 684 21.20 -40.36 24.77
CA GLY A 684 22.42 -39.83 24.15
C GLY A 684 22.27 -38.39 23.58
N LYS A 685 23.32 -37.92 22.88
CA LYS A 685 23.35 -36.57 22.26
C LYS A 685 22.22 -36.39 21.23
N TYR A 686 21.81 -37.44 20.53
CA TYR A 686 20.80 -37.41 19.48
C TYR A 686 19.62 -38.30 19.86
N VAL A 687 18.43 -37.89 19.50
CA VAL A 687 17.19 -38.66 19.61
C VAL A 687 17.08 -39.57 18.38
N ASN A 688 16.80 -40.84 18.58
CA ASN A 688 16.67 -41.82 17.51
C ASN A 688 15.23 -42.23 17.30
N TYR A 689 14.95 -42.79 16.10
CA TYR A 689 13.64 -43.26 15.70
C TYR A 689 13.73 -44.62 15.05
N ARG A 690 12.68 -45.46 15.18
CA ARG A 690 12.55 -46.76 14.50
C ARG A 690 11.19 -46.84 13.81
N ILE A 691 11.11 -47.73 12.81
CA ILE A 691 9.85 -48.09 12.16
C ILE A 691 9.31 -49.34 12.80
N GLU A 692 7.99 -49.32 13.07
CA GLU A 692 7.20 -50.49 13.43
C GLU A 692 6.15 -50.65 12.33
N LEU A 693 6.20 -51.81 11.64
CA LEU A 693 5.22 -52.15 10.61
C LEU A 693 3.97 -52.67 11.28
N ALA A 694 2.79 -52.35 10.75
CA ALA A 694 1.55 -52.99 11.18
C ALA A 694 1.65 -54.48 10.84
N ARG A 695 1.67 -55.35 11.83
CA ARG A 695 1.45 -56.77 11.60
C ARG A 695 -0.01 -56.94 11.21
N ASP A 696 -0.28 -57.49 10.03
CA ASP A 696 -1.63 -57.96 9.64
C ASP A 696 -2.13 -58.92 10.69
N LYS A 697 -3.13 -58.49 11.47
CA LYS A 697 -3.93 -59.38 12.30
C LYS A 697 -5.03 -60.00 11.42
N GLU A 698 -4.62 -60.89 10.53
CA GLU A 698 -5.56 -61.82 9.89
C GLU A 698 -4.75 -63.02 9.40
N LEU A 699 -4.60 -64.02 10.26
CA LEU A 699 -4.39 -65.43 9.92
C LEU A 699 -4.16 -66.21 11.22
N THR A 700 -5.20 -66.36 12.05
CA THR A 700 -5.30 -67.42 13.04
C THR A 700 -6.77 -67.53 13.50
N GLN A 701 -7.61 -68.03 12.59
CA GLN A 701 -8.84 -68.75 12.93
C GLN A 701 -9.19 -69.68 11.74
N GLN A 702 -8.49 -70.80 11.64
CA GLN A 702 -8.92 -72.04 11.04
C GLN A 702 -7.75 -73.02 11.13
N ALA A 703 -7.69 -73.73 12.26
CA ALA A 703 -7.25 -75.14 12.38
C ALA A 703 -7.80 -75.71 13.70
#